data_7513d38a4bc25676e4f395eb4836de00
#
_entry.id   7513d38a4bc25676e4f395eb4836de00
#
_cell.length_a   1.000
_cell.length_b   1.000
_cell.length_c   1.000
_cell.angle_alpha   90.00
_cell.angle_beta   90.00
_cell.angle_gamma   90.00
#
_symmetry.space_group_name_H-M   'P 1'
#
loop_
_entity.id
_entity.type
_entity.pdbx_description
1 polymer ?
#
loop_
_entity_poly.entity_id
_entity_poly.type
_entity_poly.pdbx_seq_one_letter_code
_entity_poly.pdbx_strand_id
1 'polypeptide(L)'
;MLLTLAAPAFAQAPAEAPVAEGEEEVVVTGARQRAEDVRNAPIAVSTFTSKTIEDAGIDRPSDFIALTPNVSFIQTTNVGESQVHIRGITQPRDSEPPFAYVVDGVLVPNPNAFNQELVDIQQIEVIKGPIGSIYGRNAVGGAILVSTKKPSDEFEGVLKAGYEAESEEYKVGGYVSGPLAKNIFGRLTVNYSDREGFFDNITRGEKEDPVSELVLRGRLVFDLSDSVELDVQAGYGKIEGNSFSFNAQLAPTARFAVVDTSNTEVPFVGNLKSFNDQERYNVSAKLTVDVEPGTITAYVAHNSIKEDMGGEGAVDLAVFGNFPPGPVPFFTGPNAIFGYGPTDRDGSQYQVRNQDDTSFEVRFTSNDDQRFRYILGAYYIDFDRDVLLLTGDFGVGSTIREAPRLRLGDPGVGGTGGNSTNSAWAVFGQAAFDITEQLEVSAALRYDSEDRENVNTVPGGVNAPLGFTRTATFQRAQPRISLLYKATENINIYATYGEGFRSGGFNALGSRAIIQSLDDPTTTVQDNFGAETSSSYEIGVKTTFFDRRLTLNASIFSTNVENAHFFRFFPVSLARPITIVDENEIKGAEFDFQARVTDELTIFGGAGVIDTEITANAGEPTSVGKKFPFTPDHNILLGAQYTTQVMDGVDGIARVEWNQTGETWFDIRNTPGTARPTIDLVNLRLSLEGETWTASLFSRNLLDEEYNVDAVPLPIDAFGIAFNFVTRGTPRQFGAEFSYKF
;
A
#
# COMPACT_ATOMS: atom_id res chain seq x y z
N MET A 1 -20.09 -43.55 -63.01
CA MET A 1 -20.55 -42.21 -62.78
C MET A 1 -20.19 -41.88 -61.35
N LEU A 2 -18.95 -41.42 -61.12
CA LEU A 2 -18.43 -41.00 -59.80
C LEU A 2 -18.68 -39.50 -59.65
N LEU A 3 -19.47 -39.14 -58.65
CA LEU A 3 -19.60 -37.76 -58.21
C LEU A 3 -18.46 -37.44 -57.22
N THR A 4 -17.56 -36.62 -57.61
CA THR A 4 -16.57 -35.98 -56.72
C THR A 4 -17.21 -34.73 -56.09
N LEU A 5 -17.43 -34.81 -54.76
CA LEU A 5 -17.76 -33.65 -53.95
C LEU A 5 -16.49 -32.81 -53.67
N ALA A 6 -16.46 -31.59 -54.21
CA ALA A 6 -15.45 -30.61 -53.89
C ALA A 6 -15.71 -29.99 -52.51
N ALA A 7 -14.74 -30.08 -51.59
CA ALA A 7 -14.76 -29.36 -50.35
C ALA A 7 -14.54 -27.82 -50.56
N PRO A 8 -15.21 -26.95 -49.80
CA PRO A 8 -14.94 -25.52 -49.93
C PRO A 8 -13.55 -25.22 -49.37
N ALA A 9 -12.76 -24.48 -50.14
CA ALA A 9 -11.48 -23.91 -49.69
C ALA A 9 -11.77 -22.83 -48.65
N PHE A 10 -11.32 -23.07 -47.44
CA PHE A 10 -11.21 -22.01 -46.45
C PHE A 10 -10.18 -21.03 -46.96
N ALA A 11 -10.61 -19.76 -47.08
CA ALA A 11 -9.72 -18.66 -47.33
C ALA A 11 -8.79 -18.51 -46.12
N GLN A 12 -7.47 -18.71 -46.34
CA GLN A 12 -6.44 -18.30 -45.38
C GLN A 12 -6.64 -16.81 -45.11
N ALA A 13 -6.82 -16.47 -43.82
CA ALA A 13 -6.67 -15.09 -43.36
C ALA A 13 -5.28 -14.58 -43.81
N PRO A 14 -5.17 -13.31 -44.19
CA PRO A 14 -3.86 -12.74 -44.53
C PRO A 14 -2.97 -12.94 -43.32
N ALA A 15 -1.75 -13.48 -43.55
CA ALA A 15 -0.68 -13.46 -42.56
C ALA A 15 -0.53 -12.02 -42.06
N GLU A 16 -0.71 -11.81 -40.79
CA GLU A 16 -0.36 -10.55 -40.13
C GLU A 16 1.10 -10.26 -40.50
N ALA A 17 1.34 -9.08 -41.07
CA ALA A 17 2.66 -8.61 -41.27
C ALA A 17 3.39 -8.60 -39.90
N PRO A 18 4.70 -8.94 -39.85
CA PRO A 18 5.42 -8.86 -38.59
C PRO A 18 5.26 -7.43 -38.08
N VAL A 19 4.67 -7.29 -36.92
CA VAL A 19 4.61 -6.03 -36.16
C VAL A 19 6.09 -5.64 -35.99
N ALA A 20 6.48 -4.51 -36.54
CA ALA A 20 7.77 -3.92 -36.24
C ALA A 20 7.83 -3.85 -34.69
N GLU A 21 8.99 -4.13 -34.09
CA GLU A 21 9.28 -3.93 -32.67
C GLU A 21 9.01 -2.47 -32.26
N GLY A 22 7.75 -2.14 -32.11
CA GLY A 22 7.23 -0.85 -31.67
C GLY A 22 6.48 -1.11 -30.38
N GLU A 23 6.73 -0.30 -29.39
CA GLU A 23 6.22 -0.35 -28.01
C GLU A 23 4.85 -1.03 -27.90
N GLU A 24 4.78 -2.07 -27.05
CA GLU A 24 3.52 -2.74 -26.73
C GLU A 24 2.49 -1.70 -26.28
N GLU A 25 1.28 -1.82 -26.78
CA GLU A 25 0.16 -1.00 -26.35
C GLU A 25 -0.10 -1.28 -24.87
N VAL A 26 0.04 -0.23 -24.02
CA VAL A 26 -0.19 -0.40 -22.58
C VAL A 26 -1.67 -0.58 -22.35
N VAL A 27 -2.06 -1.81 -22.04
CA VAL A 27 -3.43 -2.20 -21.75
C VAL A 27 -3.66 -2.11 -20.24
N VAL A 28 -4.67 -1.37 -19.81
CA VAL A 28 -5.12 -1.30 -18.43
C VAL A 28 -6.42 -2.09 -18.27
N THR A 29 -6.57 -2.74 -17.14
CA THR A 29 -7.76 -3.54 -16.85
C THR A 29 -8.59 -2.94 -15.70
N GLY A 30 -7.96 -2.14 -14.85
CA GLY A 30 -8.54 -1.67 -13.61
C GLY A 30 -9.55 -0.55 -13.74
N ALA A 31 -9.37 0.36 -14.70
CA ALA A 31 -10.22 1.54 -14.80
C ALA A 31 -11.69 1.21 -15.01
N ARG A 32 -12.00 0.12 -15.71
CA ARG A 32 -13.37 -0.32 -16.01
C ARG A 32 -13.59 -1.82 -15.87
N GLN A 33 -12.68 -2.56 -15.22
CA GLN A 33 -12.68 -4.04 -15.17
C GLN A 33 -12.76 -4.69 -16.57
N ARG A 34 -12.10 -4.06 -17.55
CA ARG A 34 -12.08 -4.41 -18.96
C ARG A 34 -10.71 -4.05 -19.52
N ALA A 35 -10.13 -4.89 -20.35
CA ALA A 35 -8.88 -4.57 -21.04
C ALA A 35 -9.10 -3.43 -22.05
N GLU A 36 -8.36 -2.35 -21.91
CA GLU A 36 -8.45 -1.18 -22.80
C GLU A 36 -7.10 -0.47 -22.89
N ASP A 37 -6.85 0.22 -24.00
CA ASP A 37 -5.70 1.14 -24.12
C ASP A 37 -5.78 2.18 -22.99
N VAL A 38 -4.67 2.40 -22.28
CA VAL A 38 -4.55 3.35 -21.17
C VAL A 38 -5.05 4.76 -21.54
N ARG A 39 -4.94 5.14 -22.83
CA ARG A 39 -5.45 6.42 -23.34
C ARG A 39 -6.96 6.54 -23.32
N ASN A 40 -7.68 5.41 -23.41
CA ASN A 40 -9.13 5.37 -23.43
C ASN A 40 -9.74 5.31 -22.01
N ALA A 41 -8.91 5.08 -20.99
CA ALA A 41 -9.36 5.10 -19.60
C ALA A 41 -9.59 6.56 -19.13
N PRO A 42 -10.83 7.00 -18.82
CA PRO A 42 -11.13 8.38 -18.41
C PRO A 42 -10.82 8.59 -16.91
N ILE A 43 -9.58 8.33 -16.52
CA ILE A 43 -9.05 8.48 -15.17
C ILE A 43 -7.53 8.54 -15.21
N ALA A 44 -6.90 9.19 -14.22
CA ALA A 44 -5.46 9.13 -14.04
C ALA A 44 -5.06 7.72 -13.58
N VAL A 45 -4.15 7.09 -14.31
CA VAL A 45 -3.58 5.78 -13.98
C VAL A 45 -2.10 5.75 -14.32
N SER A 46 -1.29 5.22 -13.41
CA SER A 46 0.12 4.89 -13.66
C SER A 46 0.25 3.39 -13.81
N THR A 47 0.96 2.94 -14.83
CA THR A 47 1.07 1.51 -15.19
C THR A 47 2.52 1.11 -15.27
N PHE A 48 2.85 -0.03 -14.66
CA PHE A 48 4.18 -0.64 -14.70
C PHE A 48 4.06 -2.03 -15.35
N THR A 49 4.59 -2.16 -16.55
CA THR A 49 4.64 -3.43 -17.28
C THR A 49 5.72 -4.34 -16.69
N SER A 50 5.71 -5.64 -17.04
CA SER A 50 6.74 -6.59 -16.62
C SER A 50 8.16 -6.09 -16.96
N LYS A 51 8.35 -5.52 -18.16
CA LYS A 51 9.64 -4.95 -18.55
C LYS A 51 10.03 -3.74 -17.70
N THR A 52 9.11 -2.83 -17.43
CA THR A 52 9.37 -1.67 -16.55
C THR A 52 9.75 -2.13 -15.13
N ILE A 53 9.07 -3.16 -14.61
CA ILE A 53 9.33 -3.75 -13.29
C ILE A 53 10.76 -4.32 -13.25
N GLU A 54 11.16 -5.06 -14.29
CA GLU A 54 12.50 -5.67 -14.40
C GLU A 54 13.59 -4.61 -14.59
N ASP A 55 13.41 -3.65 -15.51
CA ASP A 55 14.38 -2.59 -15.81
C ASP A 55 14.60 -1.64 -14.63
N ALA A 56 13.57 -1.32 -13.87
CA ALA A 56 13.65 -0.44 -12.72
C ALA A 56 14.05 -1.18 -11.42
N GLY A 57 14.03 -2.53 -11.42
CA GLY A 57 14.28 -3.33 -10.21
C GLY A 57 13.22 -3.11 -9.15
N ILE A 58 11.94 -3.11 -9.56
CA ILE A 58 10.79 -2.99 -8.66
C ILE A 58 10.59 -4.33 -7.96
N ASP A 59 10.97 -4.38 -6.69
CA ASP A 59 10.87 -5.58 -5.84
C ASP A 59 9.81 -5.42 -4.75
N ARG A 60 9.48 -4.18 -4.36
CA ARG A 60 8.54 -3.85 -3.28
C ARG A 60 7.57 -2.75 -3.68
N PRO A 61 6.44 -2.61 -2.97
CA PRO A 61 5.49 -1.53 -3.21
C PRO A 61 6.08 -0.13 -3.13
N SER A 62 7.03 0.12 -2.24
CA SER A 62 7.76 1.38 -2.14
C SER A 62 8.38 1.83 -3.46
N ASP A 63 8.88 0.88 -4.27
CA ASP A 63 9.62 1.16 -5.47
C ASP A 63 8.70 1.75 -6.56
N PHE A 64 7.57 1.11 -6.87
CA PHE A 64 6.65 1.66 -7.87
C PHE A 64 5.88 2.89 -7.36
N ILE A 65 5.64 2.99 -6.05
CA ILE A 65 5.01 4.18 -5.47
C ILE A 65 5.93 5.40 -5.60
N ALA A 66 7.24 5.24 -5.41
CA ALA A 66 8.22 6.31 -5.63
C ALA A 66 8.22 6.82 -7.08
N LEU A 67 7.79 5.99 -8.03
CA LEU A 67 7.65 6.33 -9.45
C LEU A 67 6.25 6.86 -9.82
N THR A 68 5.35 7.04 -8.84
CA THR A 68 3.95 7.41 -9.08
C THR A 68 3.64 8.80 -8.52
N PRO A 69 3.33 9.81 -9.37
CA PRO A 69 2.97 11.16 -8.92
C PRO A 69 1.76 11.16 -7.96
N ASN A 70 1.84 11.98 -6.88
CA ASN A 70 0.82 12.16 -5.85
C ASN A 70 0.40 10.86 -5.13
N VAL A 71 1.30 9.89 -5.05
CA VAL A 71 1.20 8.73 -4.17
C VAL A 71 2.41 8.70 -3.26
N SER A 72 2.21 8.48 -1.97
CA SER A 72 3.29 8.37 -1.00
C SER A 72 3.21 7.08 -0.20
N PHE A 73 4.36 6.56 0.15
CA PHE A 73 4.54 5.34 0.93
C PHE A 73 5.30 5.68 2.21
N ILE A 74 4.77 5.24 3.33
CA ILE A 74 5.43 5.35 4.63
C ILE A 74 5.58 3.96 5.19
N GLN A 75 6.82 3.52 5.34
CA GLN A 75 7.12 2.32 6.09
C GLN A 75 7.03 2.65 7.58
N THR A 76 6.23 1.88 8.31
CA THR A 76 6.07 2.08 9.74
C THR A 76 7.17 1.39 10.54
N THR A 77 7.06 1.42 11.84
CA THR A 77 8.01 0.80 12.79
C THR A 77 7.96 -0.72 12.80
N ASN A 78 6.98 -1.34 12.17
CA ASN A 78 6.78 -2.79 12.16
C ASN A 78 7.08 -3.34 10.77
N VAL A 79 7.78 -4.44 10.71
CA VAL A 79 8.04 -5.14 9.45
C VAL A 79 6.72 -5.58 8.82
N GLY A 80 6.58 -5.41 7.50
CA GLY A 80 5.35 -5.75 6.78
C GLY A 80 4.22 -4.72 6.87
N GLU A 81 4.26 -3.78 7.82
CA GLU A 81 3.26 -2.72 7.95
C GLU A 81 3.68 -1.48 7.16
N SER A 82 2.73 -0.89 6.45
CA SER A 82 2.94 0.35 5.70
C SER A 82 1.68 1.19 5.64
N GLN A 83 1.86 2.46 5.33
CA GLN A 83 0.77 3.38 5.03
C GLN A 83 0.95 3.92 3.62
N VAL A 84 -0.13 3.87 2.84
CA VAL A 84 -0.16 4.43 1.48
C VAL A 84 -1.17 5.55 1.43
N HIS A 85 -0.74 6.67 0.88
CA HIS A 85 -1.56 7.86 0.73
C HIS A 85 -1.69 8.18 -0.75
N ILE A 86 -2.92 8.33 -1.25
CA ILE A 86 -3.20 8.62 -2.64
C ILE A 86 -3.90 9.98 -2.73
N ARG A 87 -3.28 10.95 -3.43
CA ARG A 87 -3.82 12.30 -3.61
C ARG A 87 -4.30 12.95 -2.31
N GLY A 88 -3.50 12.82 -1.22
CA GLY A 88 -3.80 13.43 0.07
C GLY A 88 -4.87 12.72 0.91
N ILE A 89 -5.45 11.62 0.42
CA ILE A 89 -6.31 10.74 1.22
C ILE A 89 -5.41 9.74 1.93
N THR A 90 -5.42 9.79 3.26
CA THR A 90 -4.40 9.12 4.07
C THR A 90 -4.89 7.80 4.67
N GLN A 91 -3.95 6.88 4.86
CA GLN A 91 -4.17 5.66 5.63
C GLN A 91 -3.79 5.91 7.09
N PRO A 92 -4.74 5.87 8.04
CA PRO A 92 -4.39 5.88 9.45
C PRO A 92 -3.67 4.60 9.84
N ARG A 93 -2.81 4.67 10.87
CA ARG A 93 -2.19 3.48 11.46
C ARG A 93 -3.26 2.53 11.99
N ASP A 94 -3.00 1.24 11.94
CA ASP A 94 -3.89 0.17 12.46
C ASP A 94 -5.31 0.17 11.86
N SER A 95 -5.50 0.82 10.69
CA SER A 95 -6.81 0.98 10.04
C SER A 95 -6.80 0.43 8.61
N GLU A 96 -8.00 0.24 8.08
CA GLU A 96 -8.18 -0.15 6.68
C GLU A 96 -7.58 0.89 5.73
N PRO A 97 -6.97 0.46 4.59
CA PRO A 97 -6.38 1.39 3.62
C PRO A 97 -7.46 2.23 2.93
N PRO A 98 -7.13 3.45 2.45
CA PRO A 98 -8.06 4.29 1.69
C PRO A 98 -8.11 3.93 0.20
N PHE A 99 -7.57 2.80 -0.19
CA PHE A 99 -7.54 2.30 -1.57
C PHE A 99 -7.92 0.83 -1.62
N ALA A 100 -8.50 0.42 -2.73
CA ALA A 100 -8.72 -1.00 -3.00
C ALA A 100 -7.40 -1.65 -3.43
N TYR A 101 -6.93 -2.65 -2.67
CA TYR A 101 -5.82 -3.50 -3.09
C TYR A 101 -6.37 -4.77 -3.74
N VAL A 102 -6.01 -4.99 -5.01
CA VAL A 102 -6.57 -6.07 -5.82
C VAL A 102 -5.45 -6.88 -6.44
N VAL A 103 -5.44 -8.18 -6.20
CA VAL A 103 -4.46 -9.12 -6.78
C VAL A 103 -5.20 -10.12 -7.67
N ASP A 104 -4.84 -10.17 -8.96
CA ASP A 104 -5.49 -11.03 -9.98
C ASP A 104 -7.02 -10.92 -10.05
N GLY A 105 -7.55 -9.74 -9.70
CA GLY A 105 -8.97 -9.43 -9.67
C GLY A 105 -9.65 -9.70 -8.33
N VAL A 106 -8.94 -10.21 -7.32
CA VAL A 106 -9.44 -10.46 -5.97
C VAL A 106 -9.10 -9.28 -5.05
N LEU A 107 -10.10 -8.72 -4.38
CA LEU A 107 -9.89 -7.68 -3.35
C LEU A 107 -9.24 -8.30 -2.11
N VAL A 108 -8.15 -7.70 -1.65
CA VAL A 108 -7.41 -8.08 -0.43
C VAL A 108 -7.58 -6.96 0.62
N PRO A 109 -8.46 -7.12 1.61
CA PRO A 109 -8.85 -6.03 2.50
C PRO A 109 -7.87 -5.76 3.64
N ASN A 110 -6.96 -6.68 3.94
CA ASN A 110 -6.04 -6.52 5.06
C ASN A 110 -4.89 -5.57 4.69
N PRO A 111 -4.65 -4.48 5.45
CA PRO A 111 -3.59 -3.51 5.15
C PRO A 111 -2.18 -4.12 5.19
N ASN A 112 -1.95 -5.14 6.02
CA ASN A 112 -0.65 -5.77 6.16
C ASN A 112 -0.32 -6.77 5.03
N ALA A 113 -1.28 -7.02 4.12
CA ALA A 113 -1.03 -7.82 2.91
C ALA A 113 -0.31 -7.02 1.82
N PHE A 114 -0.26 -5.70 1.91
CA PHE A 114 0.26 -4.86 0.84
C PHE A 114 1.80 -4.84 0.78
N ASN A 115 2.46 -4.66 1.91
CA ASN A 115 3.92 -4.50 1.96
C ASN A 115 4.65 -5.86 1.99
N GLN A 116 4.74 -6.50 0.84
CA GLN A 116 5.42 -7.77 0.61
C GLN A 116 6.28 -7.71 -0.65
N GLU A 117 7.20 -8.63 -0.81
CA GLU A 117 7.95 -8.75 -2.06
C GLU A 117 7.02 -9.04 -3.26
N LEU A 118 7.25 -8.28 -4.32
CA LEU A 118 6.53 -8.37 -5.59
C LEU A 118 7.23 -9.39 -6.49
N VAL A 119 6.76 -10.63 -6.46
CA VAL A 119 7.40 -11.73 -7.18
C VAL A 119 6.54 -12.12 -8.37
N ASP A 120 7.18 -12.25 -9.53
CA ASP A 120 6.55 -12.80 -10.74
C ASP A 120 5.33 -11.99 -11.20
N ILE A 121 5.51 -10.68 -11.24
CA ILE A 121 4.46 -9.72 -11.58
C ILE A 121 4.41 -9.48 -13.09
N GLN A 122 3.19 -9.51 -13.63
CA GLN A 122 2.91 -9.15 -15.03
C GLN A 122 2.73 -7.65 -15.18
N GLN A 123 1.97 -7.04 -14.27
CA GLN A 123 1.62 -5.62 -14.37
C GLN A 123 1.18 -5.08 -13.01
N ILE A 124 1.47 -3.79 -12.77
CA ILE A 124 0.92 -3.02 -11.66
C ILE A 124 0.20 -1.81 -12.23
N GLU A 125 -1.03 -1.56 -11.78
CA GLU A 125 -1.83 -0.39 -12.12
C GLU A 125 -2.14 0.40 -10.85
N VAL A 126 -1.83 1.69 -10.84
CA VAL A 126 -2.18 2.60 -9.74
C VAL A 126 -3.20 3.59 -10.25
N ILE A 127 -4.45 3.39 -9.86
CA ILE A 127 -5.59 4.23 -10.23
C ILE A 127 -5.75 5.29 -9.13
N LYS A 128 -5.78 6.56 -9.54
CA LYS A 128 -5.80 7.70 -8.63
C LYS A 128 -7.16 8.40 -8.65
N GLY A 129 -7.66 8.79 -7.48
CA GLY A 129 -8.99 9.34 -7.27
C GLY A 129 -10.07 8.30 -6.99
N PRO A 130 -11.22 8.72 -6.43
CA PRO A 130 -12.28 7.81 -5.98
C PRO A 130 -12.79 6.89 -7.10
N ILE A 131 -12.77 5.59 -6.84
CA ILE A 131 -13.23 4.56 -7.78
C ILE A 131 -14.14 3.53 -7.09
N GLY A 132 -14.89 3.99 -6.10
CA GLY A 132 -15.82 3.16 -5.33
C GLY A 132 -16.92 2.52 -6.15
N SER A 133 -17.34 3.13 -7.25
CA SER A 133 -18.32 2.56 -8.17
C SER A 133 -17.89 1.22 -8.81
N ILE A 134 -16.59 0.92 -8.82
CA ILE A 134 -16.00 -0.30 -9.40
C ILE A 134 -15.56 -1.27 -8.30
N TYR A 135 -14.72 -0.80 -7.36
CA TYR A 135 -14.10 -1.64 -6.33
C TYR A 135 -14.83 -1.59 -4.98
N GLY A 136 -15.75 -0.62 -4.80
CA GLY A 136 -16.57 -0.50 -3.61
C GLY A 136 -15.81 0.02 -2.40
N ARG A 137 -15.88 -0.73 -1.32
CA ARG A 137 -15.29 -0.36 -0.04
C ARG A 137 -13.80 -0.03 -0.16
N ASN A 138 -13.36 0.95 0.63
CA ASN A 138 -11.97 1.42 0.71
C ASN A 138 -11.43 2.15 -0.54
N ALA A 139 -12.13 2.16 -1.66
CA ALA A 139 -11.69 2.86 -2.87
C ALA A 139 -11.95 4.39 -2.81
N VAL A 140 -11.64 5.02 -1.67
CA VAL A 140 -11.85 6.45 -1.38
C VAL A 140 -10.81 7.31 -2.08
N GLY A 141 -9.55 6.88 -2.07
CA GLY A 141 -8.40 7.54 -2.71
C GLY A 141 -8.03 6.94 -4.05
N GLY A 142 -8.42 5.70 -4.33
CA GLY A 142 -8.05 5.00 -5.56
C GLY A 142 -8.04 3.49 -5.45
N ALA A 143 -7.26 2.85 -6.34
CA ALA A 143 -7.01 1.42 -6.30
C ALA A 143 -5.59 1.09 -6.77
N ILE A 144 -5.02 0.03 -6.24
CA ILE A 144 -3.75 -0.56 -6.68
C ILE A 144 -4.03 -2.00 -7.10
N LEU A 145 -3.79 -2.29 -8.38
CA LEU A 145 -4.00 -3.60 -8.95
C LEU A 145 -2.66 -4.24 -9.27
N VAL A 146 -2.50 -5.48 -8.86
CA VAL A 146 -1.34 -6.30 -9.16
C VAL A 146 -1.80 -7.52 -9.92
N SER A 147 -1.28 -7.70 -11.13
CA SER A 147 -1.52 -8.90 -11.94
C SER A 147 -0.27 -9.75 -11.95
N THR A 148 -0.40 -11.04 -11.62
CA THR A 148 0.70 -11.99 -11.65
C THR A 148 0.76 -12.71 -12.99
N LYS A 149 1.95 -13.22 -13.37
CA LYS A 149 2.11 -13.94 -14.63
C LYS A 149 1.27 -15.22 -14.64
N LYS A 150 0.55 -15.47 -15.73
CA LYS A 150 -0.15 -16.75 -15.97
C LYS A 150 0.88 -17.84 -16.31
N PRO A 151 0.52 -19.13 -16.15
CA PRO A 151 1.31 -20.22 -16.70
C PRO A 151 1.49 -20.09 -18.21
N SER A 152 2.70 -20.42 -18.71
CA SER A 152 3.03 -20.45 -20.12
C SER A 152 2.56 -21.73 -20.81
N ASP A 153 2.37 -21.69 -22.12
CA ASP A 153 2.06 -22.83 -22.97
C ASP A 153 3.31 -23.65 -23.37
N GLU A 154 4.50 -23.10 -23.13
CA GLU A 154 5.79 -23.79 -23.25
C GLU A 154 6.47 -23.91 -21.90
N PHE A 155 7.34 -24.93 -21.74
CA PHE A 155 8.12 -25.07 -20.50
C PHE A 155 9.20 -23.99 -20.43
N GLU A 156 9.16 -23.21 -19.36
CA GLU A 156 10.13 -22.16 -19.04
C GLU A 156 10.44 -22.11 -17.55
N GLY A 157 11.58 -21.55 -17.21
CA GLY A 157 11.92 -21.29 -15.83
C GLY A 157 12.92 -20.14 -15.68
N VAL A 158 12.94 -19.54 -14.51
CA VAL A 158 13.90 -18.49 -14.14
C VAL A 158 14.44 -18.79 -12.76
N LEU A 159 15.75 -18.65 -12.60
CA LEU A 159 16.43 -18.62 -11.31
C LEU A 159 16.98 -17.22 -11.10
N LYS A 160 16.80 -16.65 -9.90
CA LYS A 160 17.29 -15.32 -9.52
C LYS A 160 18.12 -15.43 -8.24
N ALA A 161 19.19 -14.66 -8.16
CA ALA A 161 19.98 -14.48 -6.94
C ALA A 161 20.42 -13.00 -6.84
N GLY A 162 20.45 -12.46 -5.64
CA GLY A 162 20.86 -11.08 -5.37
C GLY A 162 21.58 -10.96 -4.03
N TYR A 163 22.42 -9.92 -3.92
CA TYR A 163 23.07 -9.53 -2.68
C TYR A 163 23.13 -8.00 -2.58
N GLU A 164 22.76 -7.48 -1.42
CA GLU A 164 22.88 -6.07 -1.07
C GLU A 164 23.83 -5.94 0.12
N ALA A 165 24.79 -5.02 0.03
CA ALA A 165 25.97 -5.04 0.91
C ALA A 165 25.77 -4.32 2.24
N GLU A 166 24.97 -3.25 2.31
CA GLU A 166 24.83 -2.40 3.51
C GLU A 166 24.02 -3.09 4.61
N SER A 167 22.97 -3.81 4.22
CA SER A 167 22.12 -4.57 5.14
C SER A 167 22.45 -6.05 5.18
N GLU A 168 23.45 -6.49 4.41
CA GLU A 168 23.80 -7.90 4.22
C GLU A 168 22.61 -8.75 3.75
N GLU A 169 21.75 -8.17 2.86
CA GLU A 169 20.61 -8.86 2.31
C GLU A 169 21.01 -9.82 1.19
N TYR A 170 20.58 -11.07 1.28
CA TYR A 170 20.62 -11.99 0.15
C TYR A 170 19.23 -12.42 -0.26
N LYS A 171 19.04 -12.54 -1.58
CA LYS A 171 17.80 -12.97 -2.21
C LYS A 171 18.06 -14.17 -3.10
N VAL A 172 17.16 -15.15 -3.07
CA VAL A 172 17.18 -16.28 -3.99
C VAL A 172 15.75 -16.68 -4.32
N GLY A 173 15.49 -16.88 -5.60
CA GLY A 173 14.13 -17.24 -6.03
C GLY A 173 14.07 -17.64 -7.47
N GLY A 174 12.85 -17.80 -7.97
CA GLY A 174 12.59 -18.14 -9.34
C GLY A 174 11.23 -18.77 -9.54
N TYR A 175 10.98 -19.20 -10.76
CA TYR A 175 9.77 -19.92 -11.11
C TYR A 175 10.03 -21.02 -12.14
N VAL A 176 9.10 -21.95 -12.20
CA VAL A 176 8.93 -22.89 -13.32
C VAL A 176 7.50 -22.81 -13.80
N SER A 177 7.31 -22.86 -15.12
CA SER A 177 6.01 -22.72 -15.76
C SER A 177 5.92 -23.62 -17.00
N GLY A 178 4.73 -24.06 -17.35
CA GLY A 178 4.52 -24.84 -18.58
C GLY A 178 3.30 -25.75 -18.54
N PRO A 179 3.09 -26.49 -19.64
CA PRO A 179 2.00 -27.44 -19.75
C PRO A 179 2.24 -28.67 -18.86
N LEU A 180 1.29 -28.98 -17.99
CA LEU A 180 1.28 -30.21 -17.16
C LEU A 180 0.57 -31.37 -17.85
N ALA A 181 -0.46 -31.04 -18.64
CA ALA A 181 -1.21 -31.98 -19.47
C ALA A 181 -1.90 -31.21 -20.61
N LYS A 182 -2.61 -31.90 -21.49
CA LYS A 182 -3.43 -31.23 -22.51
C LYS A 182 -4.44 -30.27 -21.77
N ASN A 183 -4.44 -28.99 -22.14
CA ASN A 183 -5.34 -27.98 -21.58
C ASN A 183 -5.17 -27.72 -20.05
N ILE A 184 -4.02 -28.11 -19.47
CA ILE A 184 -3.70 -27.85 -18.07
C ILE A 184 -2.30 -27.24 -18.00
N PHE A 185 -2.20 -26.03 -17.48
CA PHE A 185 -0.95 -25.29 -17.37
C PHE A 185 -0.67 -24.97 -15.90
N GLY A 186 0.58 -25.01 -15.52
CA GLY A 186 0.99 -24.78 -14.15
C GLY A 186 2.16 -23.83 -14.05
N ARG A 187 2.16 -23.05 -12.96
CA ARG A 187 3.28 -22.17 -12.59
C ARG A 187 3.51 -22.28 -11.10
N LEU A 188 4.77 -22.44 -10.70
CA LEU A 188 5.21 -22.43 -9.32
C LEU A 188 6.32 -21.41 -9.16
N THR A 189 6.12 -20.47 -8.23
CA THR A 189 7.07 -19.40 -7.91
C THR A 189 7.50 -19.51 -6.46
N VAL A 190 8.80 -19.34 -6.20
CA VAL A 190 9.42 -19.35 -4.87
C VAL A 190 10.36 -18.16 -4.79
N ASN A 191 10.30 -17.43 -3.69
CA ASN A 191 11.28 -16.39 -3.37
C ASN A 191 11.61 -16.40 -1.88
N TYR A 192 12.87 -16.25 -1.53
CA TYR A 192 13.35 -16.09 -0.17
C TYR A 192 14.36 -14.96 -0.11
N SER A 193 14.19 -14.08 0.88
CA SER A 193 15.16 -13.04 1.22
C SER A 193 15.45 -13.07 2.71
N ASP A 194 16.67 -12.66 3.05
CA ASP A 194 17.11 -12.52 4.44
C ASP A 194 18.06 -11.33 4.52
N ARG A 195 17.82 -10.45 5.49
CA ARG A 195 18.56 -9.20 5.70
C ARG A 195 18.89 -9.03 7.17
N GLU A 196 20.15 -8.72 7.49
CA GLU A 196 20.55 -8.41 8.86
C GLU A 196 20.06 -7.04 9.35
N GLY A 197 19.93 -6.06 8.44
CA GLY A 197 19.40 -4.73 8.73
C GLY A 197 20.40 -3.61 8.54
N PHE A 198 19.89 -2.36 8.56
CA PHE A 198 20.67 -1.16 8.30
C PHE A 198 21.19 -0.48 9.58
N PHE A 199 20.38 -0.45 10.63
CA PHE A 199 20.60 0.41 11.79
C PHE A 199 21.21 -0.34 12.97
N ASP A 200 22.26 0.22 13.56
CA ASP A 200 22.90 -0.37 14.73
C ASP A 200 22.17 0.02 16.01
N ASN A 201 21.81 -0.96 16.82
CA ASN A 201 21.37 -0.75 18.19
C ASN A 201 22.58 -0.76 19.13
N ILE A 202 22.92 0.40 19.69
CA ILE A 202 24.12 0.58 20.50
C ILE A 202 24.06 -0.12 21.86
N THR A 203 22.86 -0.43 22.36
CA THR A 203 22.68 -1.16 23.63
C THR A 203 22.86 -2.65 23.45
N ARG A 204 22.27 -3.22 22.40
CA ARG A 204 22.32 -4.65 22.12
C ARG A 204 23.57 -5.08 21.35
N GLY A 205 24.17 -4.15 20.57
CA GLY A 205 25.32 -4.44 19.72
C GLY A 205 24.95 -5.32 18.51
N GLU A 206 23.72 -5.21 18.02
CA GLU A 206 23.17 -5.91 16.86
C GLU A 206 22.34 -4.95 16.00
N LYS A 207 21.92 -5.38 14.81
CA LYS A 207 21.06 -4.58 13.95
C LYS A 207 19.65 -4.48 14.52
N GLU A 208 19.00 -3.33 14.26
CA GLU A 208 17.66 -3.01 14.78
C GLU A 208 16.54 -3.55 13.90
N ASP A 209 16.76 -3.70 12.59
CA ASP A 209 15.74 -3.95 11.57
C ASP A 209 15.99 -5.20 10.71
N PRO A 210 16.35 -6.36 11.32
CA PRO A 210 16.49 -7.61 10.58
C PRO A 210 15.13 -8.05 10.03
N VAL A 211 15.14 -8.69 8.84
CA VAL A 211 13.93 -9.28 8.25
C VAL A 211 14.28 -10.46 7.36
N SER A 212 13.51 -11.54 7.47
CA SER A 212 13.47 -12.60 6.46
C SER A 212 12.07 -12.75 5.90
N GLU A 213 11.98 -13.05 4.61
CA GLU A 213 10.71 -13.22 3.92
C GLU A 213 10.75 -14.44 3.00
N LEU A 214 9.70 -15.27 3.07
CA LEU A 214 9.47 -16.38 2.15
C LEU A 214 8.13 -16.15 1.43
N VAL A 215 8.14 -16.24 0.11
CA VAL A 215 6.94 -16.19 -0.74
C VAL A 215 6.88 -17.45 -1.59
N LEU A 216 5.75 -18.16 -1.53
CA LEU A 216 5.43 -19.30 -2.37
C LEU A 216 4.12 -19.01 -3.10
N ARG A 217 4.05 -19.25 -4.42
CA ARG A 217 2.82 -19.13 -5.19
C ARG A 217 2.70 -20.27 -6.20
N GLY A 218 1.55 -20.92 -6.20
CA GLY A 218 1.15 -21.89 -7.21
C GLY A 218 -0.06 -21.39 -7.99
N ARG A 219 -0.06 -21.57 -9.31
CA ARG A 219 -1.18 -21.24 -10.20
C ARG A 219 -1.42 -22.37 -11.19
N LEU A 220 -2.67 -22.77 -11.35
CA LEU A 220 -3.11 -23.77 -12.29
C LEU A 220 -4.22 -23.18 -13.16
N VAL A 221 -4.05 -23.28 -14.48
CA VAL A 221 -5.06 -22.87 -15.45
C VAL A 221 -5.55 -24.10 -16.20
N PHE A 222 -6.87 -24.26 -16.25
CA PHE A 222 -7.56 -25.35 -16.93
C PHE A 222 -8.42 -24.76 -18.06
N ASP A 223 -8.08 -25.04 -19.29
CA ASP A 223 -8.93 -24.78 -20.46
C ASP A 223 -9.96 -25.89 -20.57
N LEU A 224 -11.10 -25.73 -19.90
CA LEU A 224 -12.17 -26.74 -19.84
C LEU A 224 -12.85 -26.89 -21.20
N SER A 225 -12.91 -25.80 -21.97
CA SER A 225 -13.32 -25.78 -23.39
C SER A 225 -12.79 -24.46 -24.03
N ASP A 226 -13.02 -24.30 -25.32
CA ASP A 226 -12.63 -23.07 -26.06
C ASP A 226 -13.28 -21.79 -25.50
N SER A 227 -14.31 -21.90 -24.65
CA SER A 227 -15.04 -20.79 -24.05
C SER A 227 -15.08 -20.82 -22.52
N VAL A 228 -14.37 -21.74 -21.86
CA VAL A 228 -14.40 -21.91 -20.40
C VAL A 228 -13.01 -22.12 -19.84
N GLU A 229 -12.52 -21.14 -19.10
CA GLU A 229 -11.25 -21.18 -18.35
C GLU A 229 -11.52 -21.24 -16.85
N LEU A 230 -10.83 -22.13 -16.14
CA LEU A 230 -10.76 -22.13 -14.67
C LEU A 230 -9.33 -21.87 -14.23
N ASP A 231 -9.12 -20.80 -13.46
CA ASP A 231 -7.84 -20.35 -12.92
C ASP A 231 -7.85 -20.52 -11.39
N VAL A 232 -6.96 -21.36 -10.87
CA VAL A 232 -6.85 -21.68 -9.45
C VAL A 232 -5.49 -21.26 -8.95
N GLN A 233 -5.48 -20.51 -7.86
CA GLN A 233 -4.25 -20.00 -7.25
C GLN A 233 -4.19 -20.34 -5.77
N ALA A 234 -2.97 -20.57 -5.27
CA ALA A 234 -2.69 -20.71 -3.86
C ALA A 234 -1.35 -20.02 -3.55
N GLY A 235 -1.30 -19.28 -2.45
CA GLY A 235 -0.11 -18.59 -1.99
C GLY A 235 0.13 -18.82 -0.50
N TYR A 236 1.41 -18.78 -0.13
CA TYR A 236 1.89 -18.75 1.23
C TYR A 236 2.98 -17.68 1.34
N GLY A 237 2.92 -16.85 2.36
CA GLY A 237 3.95 -15.89 2.71
C GLY A 237 4.30 -15.99 4.19
N LYS A 238 5.57 -15.86 4.51
CA LYS A 238 6.05 -15.76 5.89
C LYS A 238 7.02 -14.60 5.99
N ILE A 239 6.82 -13.72 6.96
CA ILE A 239 7.76 -12.66 7.32
C ILE A 239 8.14 -12.85 8.78
N GLU A 240 9.44 -12.82 9.06
CA GLU A 240 10.01 -12.80 10.40
C GLU A 240 10.94 -11.57 10.48
N GLY A 241 10.78 -10.73 11.51
CA GLY A 241 11.59 -9.53 11.66
C GLY A 241 11.33 -8.84 12.98
N ASN A 242 11.74 -7.58 13.07
CA ASN A 242 11.55 -6.79 14.28
C ASN A 242 10.25 -5.94 14.19
N SER A 243 9.75 -5.58 15.36
CA SER A 243 8.65 -4.62 15.55
C SER A 243 9.10 -3.45 16.42
N PHE A 244 8.35 -2.36 16.38
CA PHE A 244 8.59 -1.17 17.20
C PHE A 244 9.99 -0.57 17.04
N SER A 245 10.59 -0.70 15.85
CA SER A 245 11.90 -0.13 15.50
C SER A 245 11.76 1.38 15.27
N PHE A 246 11.67 2.13 16.36
CA PHE A 246 11.58 3.59 16.34
C PHE A 246 12.56 4.24 17.31
N ASN A 247 12.96 5.46 17.00
CA ASN A 247 13.78 6.29 17.88
C ASN A 247 12.90 7.29 18.62
N ALA A 248 13.14 7.46 19.92
CA ALA A 248 12.53 8.53 20.69
C ALA A 248 13.40 9.79 20.62
N GLN A 249 12.88 10.85 20.01
CA GLN A 249 13.50 12.16 20.02
C GLN A 249 12.99 12.95 21.24
N LEU A 250 13.91 13.44 22.05
CA LEU A 250 13.60 14.22 23.26
C LEU A 250 14.18 15.60 23.14
N ALA A 251 13.46 16.61 23.65
CA ALA A 251 14.00 17.94 23.84
C ALA A 251 14.71 18.02 25.21
N PRO A 252 16.04 17.93 25.29
CA PRO A 252 16.74 17.65 26.53
C PRO A 252 16.78 18.79 27.54
N THR A 253 16.46 20.03 27.20
CA THR A 253 16.79 21.19 28.04
C THR A 253 15.72 22.25 28.18
N ALA A 254 14.59 22.18 27.50
CA ALA A 254 13.55 23.19 27.62
C ALA A 254 12.18 22.56 27.78
N ARG A 255 11.52 22.81 28.89
CA ARG A 255 10.07 22.72 29.01
C ARG A 255 9.50 23.48 27.81
N PHE A 256 8.87 22.80 26.84
CA PHE A 256 8.31 23.39 25.62
C PHE A 256 9.24 23.57 24.40
N ALA A 257 10.44 23.00 24.37
CA ALA A 257 11.19 22.96 23.12
C ALA A 257 10.53 21.97 22.15
N VAL A 258 10.34 22.41 20.92
CA VAL A 258 9.85 21.54 19.84
C VAL A 258 10.98 20.63 19.42
N VAL A 259 10.71 19.32 19.30
CA VAL A 259 11.68 18.36 18.76
C VAL A 259 11.60 18.44 17.24
N ASP A 260 12.75 18.47 16.59
CA ASP A 260 12.86 18.53 15.15
C ASP A 260 12.78 17.10 14.56
N THR A 261 11.71 16.80 13.84
CA THR A 261 11.53 15.49 13.17
C THR A 261 12.51 15.25 12.04
N SER A 262 13.28 16.26 11.61
CA SER A 262 14.36 16.09 10.64
C SER A 262 15.66 15.56 11.24
N ASN A 263 15.79 15.53 12.58
CA ASN A 263 16.99 15.03 13.24
C ASN A 263 17.14 13.52 13.04
N THR A 264 18.20 13.09 12.36
CA THR A 264 18.55 11.70 12.06
C THR A 264 19.64 11.15 12.97
N GLU A 265 20.27 11.94 13.85
CA GLU A 265 21.40 11.52 14.69
C GLU A 265 21.00 10.72 15.93
N VAL A 266 19.70 10.47 16.16
CA VAL A 266 19.22 9.77 17.34
C VAL A 266 19.52 8.27 17.23
N PRO A 267 20.29 7.68 18.18
CA PRO A 267 20.63 6.26 18.10
C PRO A 267 19.47 5.34 18.52
N PHE A 268 19.50 4.09 18.07
CA PHE A 268 18.65 3.04 18.61
C PHE A 268 19.26 2.50 19.91
N VAL A 269 18.45 2.47 20.96
CA VAL A 269 18.92 2.15 22.32
C VAL A 269 18.06 1.11 23.06
N GLY A 270 17.04 0.57 22.42
CA GLY A 270 16.15 -0.44 23.03
C GLY A 270 16.93 -1.66 23.53
N ASN A 271 16.59 -2.17 24.72
CA ASN A 271 17.23 -3.35 25.29
C ASN A 271 16.48 -4.66 25.03
N LEU A 272 15.22 -4.58 24.56
CA LEU A 272 14.45 -5.75 24.17
C LEU A 272 14.75 -6.14 22.72
N LYS A 273 14.97 -7.43 22.48
CA LYS A 273 14.91 -8.01 21.14
C LYS A 273 13.46 -8.12 20.75
N SER A 274 13.03 -7.25 19.86
CA SER A 274 11.69 -7.27 19.31
C SER A 274 11.50 -8.40 18.29
N PHE A 275 10.26 -8.73 18.00
CA PHE A 275 9.91 -9.70 16.97
C PHE A 275 8.62 -9.29 16.28
N ASN A 276 8.47 -9.69 15.02
CA ASN A 276 7.23 -9.68 14.26
C ASN A 276 7.20 -10.94 13.40
N ASP A 277 6.32 -11.86 13.75
CA ASP A 277 6.09 -13.10 13.03
C ASP A 277 4.76 -12.96 12.29
N GLN A 278 4.79 -12.97 10.95
CA GLN A 278 3.60 -12.87 10.13
C GLN A 278 3.51 -14.05 9.16
N GLU A 279 2.37 -14.72 9.15
CA GLU A 279 2.04 -15.79 8.19
C GLU A 279 0.81 -15.40 7.38
N ARG A 280 0.87 -15.65 6.08
CA ARG A 280 -0.19 -15.34 5.11
C ARG A 280 -0.51 -16.55 4.25
N TYR A 281 -1.80 -16.78 4.06
CA TYR A 281 -2.32 -17.80 3.16
C TYR A 281 -3.37 -17.16 2.27
N ASN A 282 -3.36 -17.49 1.01
CA ASN A 282 -4.42 -17.12 0.09
C ASN A 282 -4.74 -18.28 -0.86
N VAL A 283 -6.01 -18.45 -1.16
CA VAL A 283 -6.46 -19.38 -2.19
C VAL A 283 -7.61 -18.74 -2.95
N SER A 284 -7.62 -18.89 -4.27
CA SER A 284 -8.71 -18.42 -5.11
C SER A 284 -8.99 -19.38 -6.26
N ALA A 285 -10.23 -19.35 -6.73
CA ALA A 285 -10.65 -20.01 -7.95
C ALA A 285 -11.52 -19.04 -8.76
N LYS A 286 -11.12 -18.77 -10.00
CA LYS A 286 -11.79 -17.87 -10.93
C LYS A 286 -12.23 -18.63 -12.18
N LEU A 287 -13.52 -18.58 -12.45
CA LEU A 287 -14.13 -19.14 -13.64
C LEU A 287 -14.45 -18.03 -14.63
N THR A 288 -13.99 -18.15 -15.85
CA THR A 288 -14.29 -17.27 -16.98
C THR A 288 -15.05 -18.07 -18.04
N VAL A 289 -16.20 -17.57 -18.45
CA VAL A 289 -17.06 -18.21 -19.45
C VAL A 289 -17.44 -17.21 -20.52
N ASP A 290 -16.96 -17.42 -21.73
CA ASP A 290 -17.34 -16.64 -22.89
C ASP A 290 -18.70 -17.10 -23.41
N VAL A 291 -19.64 -16.18 -23.46
CA VAL A 291 -21.01 -16.39 -23.93
C VAL A 291 -21.40 -15.19 -24.84
N GLU A 292 -22.20 -15.44 -25.85
CA GLU A 292 -22.80 -14.32 -26.56
C GLU A 292 -23.90 -13.66 -25.70
N PRO A 293 -23.86 -12.32 -25.43
CA PRO A 293 -23.01 -11.28 -26.04
C PRO A 293 -21.88 -10.75 -25.11
N GLY A 294 -21.13 -11.59 -24.44
CA GLY A 294 -20.04 -11.14 -23.56
C GLY A 294 -19.41 -12.25 -22.73
N THR A 295 -18.81 -11.91 -21.59
CA THR A 295 -18.08 -12.83 -20.72
C THR A 295 -18.66 -12.80 -19.31
N ILE A 296 -18.89 -13.98 -18.73
CA ILE A 296 -19.20 -14.16 -17.30
C ILE A 296 -17.90 -14.48 -16.57
N THR A 297 -17.58 -13.70 -15.55
CA THR A 297 -16.49 -14.00 -14.62
C THR A 297 -17.07 -14.21 -13.23
N ALA A 298 -16.66 -15.31 -12.57
CA ALA A 298 -17.03 -15.56 -11.18
C ALA A 298 -15.80 -16.01 -10.41
N TYR A 299 -15.62 -15.53 -9.17
CA TYR A 299 -14.55 -16.03 -8.32
C TYR A 299 -15.02 -16.28 -6.87
N VAL A 300 -14.30 -17.17 -6.22
CA VAL A 300 -14.27 -17.35 -4.77
C VAL A 300 -12.81 -17.20 -4.31
N ALA A 301 -12.59 -16.48 -3.22
CA ALA A 301 -11.28 -16.33 -2.63
C ALA A 301 -11.35 -16.38 -1.10
N HIS A 302 -10.29 -16.93 -0.50
CA HIS A 302 -10.08 -16.93 0.94
C HIS A 302 -8.66 -16.44 1.24
N ASN A 303 -8.53 -15.47 2.17
CA ASN A 303 -7.26 -14.96 2.66
C ASN A 303 -7.20 -15.12 4.17
N SER A 304 -6.01 -15.40 4.70
CA SER A 304 -5.73 -15.48 6.13
C SER A 304 -4.39 -14.79 6.41
N ILE A 305 -4.37 -13.90 7.39
CA ILE A 305 -3.14 -13.28 7.91
C ILE A 305 -3.14 -13.47 9.42
N LYS A 306 -2.03 -14.01 9.92
CA LYS A 306 -1.74 -14.13 11.35
C LYS A 306 -0.48 -13.36 11.65
N GLU A 307 -0.55 -12.47 12.62
CA GLU A 307 0.55 -11.63 13.02
C GLU A 307 0.70 -11.64 14.54
N ASP A 308 1.91 -11.90 15.00
CA ASP A 308 2.31 -11.95 16.41
C ASP A 308 3.57 -11.10 16.58
N MET A 309 3.47 -9.99 17.32
CA MET A 309 4.58 -9.06 17.47
C MET A 309 4.77 -8.61 18.92
N GLY A 310 6.03 -8.38 19.26
CA GLY A 310 6.40 -7.89 20.58
C GLY A 310 7.69 -7.08 20.54
N GLY A 311 7.80 -6.13 21.43
CA GLY A 311 8.98 -5.27 21.48
C GLY A 311 8.94 -4.25 22.59
N GLU A 312 9.77 -3.26 22.43
CA GLU A 312 9.94 -2.16 23.38
C GLU A 312 8.62 -1.41 23.57
N GLY A 313 8.16 -1.33 24.78
CA GLY A 313 7.03 -0.48 25.18
C GLY A 313 7.48 0.79 25.90
N ALA A 314 8.78 0.92 26.16
CA ALA A 314 9.40 2.04 26.84
C ALA A 314 10.85 2.18 26.36
N VAL A 315 11.37 3.39 26.36
CA VAL A 315 12.78 3.67 26.07
C VAL A 315 13.45 4.15 27.35
N ASP A 316 14.62 3.59 27.68
CA ASP A 316 15.42 4.05 28.82
C ASP A 316 16.00 5.45 28.54
N LEU A 317 15.40 6.46 29.16
CA LEU A 317 15.83 7.84 29.01
C LEU A 317 17.18 8.13 29.69
N ALA A 318 17.68 7.26 30.56
CA ALA A 318 18.96 7.44 31.21
C ALA A 318 20.13 7.38 30.20
N VAL A 319 19.96 6.72 29.05
CA VAL A 319 20.96 6.66 27.97
C VAL A 319 21.24 8.04 27.37
N PHE A 320 20.27 8.95 27.40
CA PHE A 320 20.44 10.31 26.86
C PHE A 320 21.20 11.27 27.79
N GLY A 321 21.68 10.83 28.93
CA GLY A 321 22.72 11.49 29.75
C GLY A 321 22.41 12.86 30.38
N ASN A 322 21.31 13.50 30.03
CA ASN A 322 20.99 14.88 30.40
C ASN A 322 19.63 15.08 31.09
N PHE A 323 19.04 14.01 31.62
CA PHE A 323 17.83 14.15 32.43
C PHE A 323 18.20 14.70 33.82
N PRO A 324 17.49 15.70 34.34
CA PRO A 324 17.73 16.17 35.70
C PRO A 324 17.48 14.99 36.67
N PRO A 325 18.38 14.77 37.63
CA PRO A 325 18.19 13.75 38.64
C PRO A 325 16.95 14.06 39.48
N GLY A 326 15.94 13.24 39.37
CA GLY A 326 14.68 13.36 40.13
C GLY A 326 13.54 12.61 39.40
N PRO A 327 12.55 12.12 40.17
CA PRO A 327 11.40 11.46 39.55
C PRO A 327 10.69 12.46 38.62
N VAL A 328 10.61 12.14 37.36
CA VAL A 328 9.66 12.78 36.45
C VAL A 328 8.30 12.31 36.92
N PRO A 329 7.40 13.19 37.45
CA PRO A 329 6.18 12.77 38.19
C PRO A 329 5.22 11.89 37.37
N PHE A 330 5.46 11.78 36.11
CA PHE A 330 4.65 11.13 35.11
C PHE A 330 4.87 9.63 34.99
N PHE A 331 6.03 9.16 35.43
CA PHE A 331 6.51 7.80 35.16
C PHE A 331 6.67 6.97 36.44
N THR A 332 6.20 7.47 37.59
CA THR A 332 6.40 6.84 38.90
C THR A 332 5.11 6.41 39.61
N GLY A 333 3.99 6.33 38.92
CA GLY A 333 2.71 5.87 39.51
C GLY A 333 2.41 4.40 39.24
N PRO A 334 1.45 3.79 39.96
CA PRO A 334 0.99 2.43 39.69
C PRO A 334 0.33 2.25 38.30
N ASN A 335 0.15 3.33 37.56
CA ASN A 335 -0.37 3.38 36.19
C ASN A 335 0.69 3.86 35.18
N ALA A 336 1.96 3.86 35.54
CA ALA A 336 3.05 4.18 34.60
C ALA A 336 3.22 3.00 33.64
N ILE A 337 2.55 3.06 32.52
CA ILE A 337 2.49 2.00 31.52
C ILE A 337 3.64 2.14 30.50
N PHE A 338 4.21 3.33 30.32
CA PHE A 338 5.50 3.54 29.72
C PHE A 338 6.52 3.84 30.81
N GLY A 339 7.47 2.96 31.00
CA GLY A 339 8.53 3.13 31.99
C GLY A 339 9.56 4.17 31.61
N TYR A 340 9.15 5.38 31.31
CA TYR A 340 10.04 6.53 31.17
C TYR A 340 10.38 7.08 32.57
N GLY A 341 10.87 6.24 33.44
CA GLY A 341 11.34 6.64 34.77
C GLY A 341 12.86 6.73 34.79
N PRO A 342 13.44 7.53 35.71
CA PRO A 342 14.84 7.43 35.98
C PRO A 342 15.12 6.02 36.50
N THR A 343 15.90 5.28 35.75
CA THR A 343 16.46 3.98 36.08
C THR A 343 15.46 2.82 36.15
N ASP A 344 15.66 1.87 35.35
CA ASP A 344 15.48 0.46 35.59
C ASP A 344 14.09 -0.18 35.38
N ARG A 345 13.11 0.43 34.72
CA ARG A 345 11.88 -0.26 34.35
C ARG A 345 11.79 -0.57 32.87
N ASP A 346 11.74 -1.86 32.55
CA ASP A 346 11.51 -2.35 31.20
C ASP A 346 10.00 -2.45 30.93
N GLY A 347 9.49 -1.60 30.05
CA GLY A 347 8.15 -1.74 29.48
C GLY A 347 8.17 -2.56 28.22
N SER A 348 7.25 -3.48 28.06
CA SER A 348 7.06 -4.20 26.82
C SER A 348 5.66 -4.06 26.29
N GLN A 349 5.54 -4.16 24.97
CA GLN A 349 4.30 -4.20 24.24
C GLN A 349 4.22 -5.50 23.46
N TYR A 350 3.02 -6.08 23.41
CA TYR A 350 2.73 -7.30 22.68
C TYR A 350 1.41 -7.14 21.95
N GLN A 351 1.39 -7.51 20.67
CA GLN A 351 0.19 -7.45 19.85
C GLN A 351 -0.03 -8.75 19.09
N VAL A 352 -1.29 -9.13 18.94
CA VAL A 352 -1.75 -10.17 18.03
C VAL A 352 -2.77 -9.54 17.10
N ARG A 353 -2.60 -9.76 15.79
CA ARG A 353 -3.51 -9.27 14.76
C ARG A 353 -3.78 -10.39 13.77
N ASN A 354 -4.93 -11.01 13.87
CA ASN A 354 -5.33 -12.07 12.95
C ASN A 354 -6.50 -11.57 12.11
N GLN A 355 -6.56 -11.95 10.86
CA GLN A 355 -7.69 -11.70 9.99
C GLN A 355 -7.86 -12.84 9.00
N ASP A 356 -9.09 -13.34 8.92
CA ASP A 356 -9.53 -14.29 7.91
C ASP A 356 -10.65 -13.63 7.09
N ASP A 357 -10.63 -13.75 5.78
CA ASP A 357 -11.71 -13.27 4.92
C ASP A 357 -12.05 -14.25 3.80
N THR A 358 -13.34 -14.27 3.42
CA THR A 358 -13.81 -15.04 2.28
C THR A 358 -14.69 -14.16 1.42
N SER A 359 -14.40 -14.09 0.13
CA SER A 359 -15.11 -13.25 -0.82
C SER A 359 -15.62 -14.01 -2.04
N PHE A 360 -16.69 -13.48 -2.64
CA PHE A 360 -17.34 -14.00 -3.84
C PHE A 360 -17.70 -12.83 -4.74
N GLU A 361 -17.44 -12.95 -6.02
CA GLU A 361 -17.93 -12.02 -7.03
C GLU A 361 -18.45 -12.78 -8.23
N VAL A 362 -19.51 -12.28 -8.83
CA VAL A 362 -19.97 -12.67 -10.16
C VAL A 362 -20.25 -11.40 -10.95
N ARG A 363 -19.73 -11.35 -12.18
CA ARG A 363 -19.99 -10.25 -13.09
C ARG A 363 -20.17 -10.73 -14.51
N PHE A 364 -20.97 -9.99 -15.25
CA PHE A 364 -21.12 -10.09 -16.70
C PHE A 364 -20.52 -8.84 -17.34
N THR A 365 -19.66 -9.04 -18.34
CA THR A 365 -19.03 -7.97 -19.13
C THR A 365 -19.46 -8.15 -20.59
N SER A 366 -20.13 -7.15 -21.18
CA SER A 366 -20.53 -7.19 -22.60
C SER A 366 -19.31 -7.14 -23.52
N ASN A 367 -19.44 -7.57 -24.77
CA ASN A 367 -18.41 -7.42 -25.80
C ASN A 367 -18.02 -5.95 -26.02
N ASP A 368 -16.78 -5.71 -26.48
CA ASP A 368 -16.18 -4.39 -26.64
C ASP A 368 -16.49 -3.73 -27.99
N ASP A 369 -16.83 -4.52 -28.99
CA ASP A 369 -17.11 -4.10 -30.36
C ASP A 369 -18.44 -3.34 -30.52
N GLN A 370 -19.23 -3.25 -29.43
CA GLN A 370 -20.54 -2.64 -29.43
C GLN A 370 -20.46 -1.15 -29.02
N ARG A 371 -21.32 -0.35 -29.67
CA ARG A 371 -21.51 1.07 -29.32
C ARG A 371 -22.01 1.26 -27.88
N PHE A 372 -22.75 0.29 -27.34
CA PHE A 372 -23.22 0.25 -25.96
C PHE A 372 -22.56 -0.93 -25.24
N ARG A 373 -21.73 -0.62 -24.26
CA ARG A 373 -20.97 -1.57 -23.48
C ARG A 373 -21.39 -1.48 -22.03
N TYR A 374 -21.52 -2.61 -21.35
CA TYR A 374 -21.94 -2.60 -19.96
C TYR A 374 -21.30 -3.74 -19.15
N ILE A 375 -21.25 -3.51 -17.84
CA ILE A 375 -20.86 -4.49 -16.82
C ILE A 375 -21.95 -4.49 -15.77
N LEU A 376 -22.32 -5.67 -15.30
CA LEU A 376 -23.22 -5.87 -14.16
C LEU A 376 -22.61 -6.90 -13.23
N GLY A 377 -22.65 -6.67 -11.92
CA GLY A 377 -22.07 -7.61 -10.99
C GLY A 377 -22.65 -7.55 -9.58
N ALA A 378 -22.32 -8.57 -8.81
CA ALA A 378 -22.62 -8.69 -7.40
C ALA A 378 -21.40 -9.21 -6.65
N TYR A 379 -21.19 -8.71 -5.45
CA TYR A 379 -20.06 -9.01 -4.58
C TYR A 379 -20.54 -9.31 -3.17
N TYR A 380 -19.84 -10.23 -2.50
CA TYR A 380 -20.02 -10.52 -1.07
C TYR A 380 -18.66 -10.79 -0.44
N ILE A 381 -18.47 -10.32 0.79
CA ILE A 381 -17.33 -10.65 1.64
C ILE A 381 -17.78 -10.82 3.08
N ASP A 382 -17.17 -11.78 3.74
CA ASP A 382 -17.25 -11.97 5.18
C ASP A 382 -15.83 -11.98 5.73
N PHE A 383 -15.55 -11.25 6.81
CA PHE A 383 -14.24 -11.26 7.46
C PHE A 383 -14.32 -11.17 8.97
N ASP A 384 -13.44 -11.91 9.61
CA ASP A 384 -13.23 -11.96 11.05
C ASP A 384 -11.85 -11.41 11.37
N ARG A 385 -11.77 -10.50 12.34
CA ARG A 385 -10.52 -9.87 12.75
C ARG A 385 -10.37 -9.85 14.26
N ASP A 386 -9.33 -10.49 14.77
CA ASP A 386 -8.90 -10.43 16.15
C ASP A 386 -7.76 -9.46 16.33
N VAL A 387 -7.92 -8.53 17.27
CA VAL A 387 -6.85 -7.62 17.69
C VAL A 387 -6.69 -7.69 19.20
N LEU A 388 -5.46 -7.93 19.64
CA LEU A 388 -5.06 -7.91 21.05
C LEU A 388 -3.85 -7.01 21.19
N LEU A 389 -3.91 -6.02 22.07
CA LEU A 389 -2.80 -5.17 22.45
C LEU A 389 -2.59 -5.30 23.96
N LEU A 390 -1.47 -5.82 24.37
CA LEU A 390 -1.06 -5.92 25.77
C LEU A 390 0.19 -5.07 26.02
N THR A 391 0.24 -4.49 27.20
CA THR A 391 1.41 -3.78 27.72
C THR A 391 1.73 -4.31 29.10
N GLY A 392 3.00 -4.37 29.44
CA GLY A 392 3.45 -4.86 30.74
C GLY A 392 4.71 -4.16 31.22
N ASP A 393 4.85 -4.06 32.54
CA ASP A 393 6.05 -3.59 33.23
C ASP A 393 6.71 -4.81 33.89
N PHE A 394 7.95 -5.10 33.56
CA PHE A 394 8.68 -6.28 34.02
C PHE A 394 9.77 -5.99 35.06
N GLY A 395 9.73 -4.83 35.72
CA GLY A 395 10.62 -4.53 36.86
C GLY A 395 11.95 -3.91 36.46
N VAL A 396 12.86 -3.93 37.42
CA VAL A 396 14.14 -3.21 37.42
C VAL A 396 15.17 -3.91 36.53
N GLY A 397 15.73 -3.22 35.55
CA GLY A 397 16.95 -3.63 34.88
C GLY A 397 16.96 -3.43 33.36
N SER A 398 18.01 -2.76 32.88
CA SER A 398 18.37 -2.63 31.46
C SER A 398 19.06 -3.88 30.93
N THR A 399 18.57 -5.07 31.25
CA THR A 399 19.15 -6.32 30.72
C THR A 399 18.64 -6.61 29.32
N ILE A 400 19.53 -6.88 28.39
CA ILE A 400 19.19 -7.36 27.06
C ILE A 400 18.41 -8.68 27.20
N ARG A 401 17.23 -8.74 26.60
CA ARG A 401 16.39 -9.93 26.62
C ARG A 401 15.42 -9.95 25.44
N GLU A 402 14.87 -11.12 25.14
CA GLU A 402 13.77 -11.27 24.18
C GLU A 402 12.50 -10.54 24.68
N ALA A 403 11.78 -9.88 23.76
CA ALA A 403 10.48 -9.31 24.09
C ALA A 403 9.50 -10.41 24.49
N PRO A 404 8.78 -10.26 25.60
CA PRO A 404 7.90 -11.32 26.08
C PRO A 404 6.59 -11.38 25.30
N ARG A 405 6.08 -12.59 25.07
CA ARG A 405 4.68 -12.80 24.66
C ARG A 405 3.78 -12.70 25.88
N LEU A 406 3.21 -11.51 26.09
CA LEU A 406 2.38 -11.18 27.26
C LEU A 406 1.08 -11.97 27.26
N ARG A 407 0.53 -12.22 28.45
CA ARG A 407 -0.77 -12.87 28.62
C ARG A 407 -1.66 -12.06 29.56
N LEU A 408 -2.94 -12.03 29.26
CA LEU A 408 -3.93 -11.50 30.21
C LEU A 408 -3.90 -12.31 31.52
N GLY A 409 -3.81 -11.61 32.63
CA GLY A 409 -3.70 -12.21 33.96
C GLY A 409 -2.28 -12.32 34.50
N ASP A 410 -1.26 -12.06 33.68
CA ASP A 410 0.09 -11.91 34.20
C ASP A 410 0.16 -10.64 35.08
N PRO A 411 0.96 -10.66 36.17
CA PRO A 411 1.10 -9.49 37.03
C PRO A 411 1.63 -8.27 36.28
N GLY A 412 0.94 -7.13 36.41
CA GLY A 412 1.36 -5.88 35.76
C GLY A 412 1.01 -5.79 34.26
N VAL A 413 0.30 -6.77 33.70
CA VAL A 413 -0.15 -6.75 32.30
C VAL A 413 -1.56 -6.20 32.21
N GLY A 414 -1.71 -5.20 31.34
CA GLY A 414 -2.98 -4.61 30.94
C GLY A 414 -3.07 -4.46 29.43
N GLY A 415 -4.23 -4.09 28.92
CA GLY A 415 -4.36 -3.86 27.49
C GLY A 415 -5.79 -3.72 26.99
N THR A 416 -5.92 -3.79 25.69
CA THR A 416 -7.20 -3.72 24.95
C THR A 416 -7.26 -4.87 23.94
N GLY A 417 -8.48 -5.27 23.57
CA GLY A 417 -8.67 -6.28 22.56
C GLY A 417 -10.12 -6.35 22.09
N GLY A 418 -10.30 -6.80 20.88
CA GLY A 418 -11.61 -6.96 20.26
C GLY A 418 -11.59 -7.98 19.15
N ASN A 419 -12.66 -8.75 19.07
CA ASN A 419 -12.99 -9.53 17.88
C ASN A 419 -14.00 -8.72 17.07
N SER A 420 -13.74 -8.55 15.76
CA SER A 420 -14.62 -7.85 14.84
C SER A 420 -15.05 -8.78 13.72
N THR A 421 -16.34 -9.06 13.64
CA THR A 421 -16.94 -9.81 12.55
C THR A 421 -17.68 -8.84 11.64
N ASN A 422 -17.37 -8.84 10.36
CA ASN A 422 -17.95 -7.93 9.39
C ASN A 422 -18.40 -8.70 8.15
N SER A 423 -19.60 -8.39 7.66
CA SER A 423 -20.09 -8.91 6.40
C SER A 423 -20.55 -7.79 5.49
N ALA A 424 -20.20 -7.86 4.21
CA ALA A 424 -20.59 -6.85 3.25
C ALA A 424 -21.09 -7.48 1.95
N TRP A 425 -22.11 -6.86 1.37
CA TRP A 425 -22.55 -7.19 0.03
C TRP A 425 -22.71 -5.94 -0.82
N ALA A 426 -22.56 -6.12 -2.13
CA ALA A 426 -22.74 -5.04 -3.08
C ALA A 426 -23.37 -5.53 -4.38
N VAL A 427 -24.05 -4.62 -5.03
CA VAL A 427 -24.47 -4.74 -6.43
C VAL A 427 -23.94 -3.55 -7.21
N PHE A 428 -23.43 -3.79 -8.41
CA PHE A 428 -22.84 -2.73 -9.21
C PHE A 428 -23.13 -2.88 -10.69
N GLY A 429 -23.06 -1.77 -11.39
CA GLY A 429 -23.18 -1.74 -12.83
C GLY A 429 -22.49 -0.53 -13.40
N GLN A 430 -21.98 -0.69 -14.61
CA GLN A 430 -21.37 0.35 -15.42
C GLN A 430 -21.92 0.25 -16.84
N ALA A 431 -22.12 1.38 -17.48
CA ALA A 431 -22.46 1.46 -18.89
C ALA A 431 -21.61 2.53 -19.57
N ALA A 432 -21.17 2.25 -20.80
CA ALA A 432 -20.49 3.20 -21.67
C ALA A 432 -21.21 3.24 -23.01
N PHE A 433 -21.37 4.43 -23.57
CA PHE A 433 -22.06 4.67 -24.81
C PHE A 433 -21.30 5.66 -25.69
N ASP A 434 -20.97 5.23 -26.90
CA ASP A 434 -20.37 6.11 -27.91
C ASP A 434 -21.45 6.98 -28.55
N ILE A 435 -21.56 8.23 -28.10
CA ILE A 435 -22.49 9.22 -28.68
C ILE A 435 -22.12 9.47 -30.12
N THR A 436 -20.80 9.63 -30.37
CA THR A 436 -20.17 9.67 -31.70
C THR A 436 -18.93 8.81 -31.68
N GLU A 437 -18.24 8.64 -32.79
CA GLU A 437 -16.93 7.96 -32.83
C GLU A 437 -15.86 8.67 -31.96
N GLN A 438 -16.05 9.96 -31.68
CA GLN A 438 -15.12 10.77 -30.90
C GLN A 438 -15.56 10.98 -29.44
N LEU A 439 -16.86 10.85 -29.14
CA LEU A 439 -17.41 11.20 -27.82
C LEU A 439 -18.07 10.00 -27.16
N GLU A 440 -17.48 9.53 -26.09
CA GLU A 440 -18.05 8.51 -25.20
C GLU A 440 -18.54 9.14 -23.89
N VAL A 441 -19.68 8.72 -23.41
CA VAL A 441 -20.17 8.94 -22.05
C VAL A 441 -20.22 7.61 -21.31
N SER A 442 -19.76 7.59 -20.08
CA SER A 442 -19.91 6.42 -19.22
C SER A 442 -20.44 6.79 -17.84
N ALA A 443 -21.24 5.89 -17.27
CA ALA A 443 -21.77 6.02 -15.93
C ALA A 443 -21.66 4.68 -15.19
N ALA A 444 -21.31 4.74 -13.92
CA ALA A 444 -21.27 3.58 -13.03
C ALA A 444 -21.98 3.90 -11.72
N LEU A 445 -22.57 2.88 -11.12
CA LEU A 445 -23.19 2.96 -9.81
C LEU A 445 -22.95 1.64 -9.07
N ARG A 446 -22.50 1.76 -7.83
CA ARG A 446 -22.41 0.65 -6.90
C ARG A 446 -23.16 1.00 -5.62
N TYR A 447 -23.85 0.03 -5.06
CA TYR A 447 -24.45 0.14 -3.75
C TYR A 447 -23.83 -0.93 -2.84
N ASP A 448 -23.22 -0.49 -1.75
CA ASP A 448 -22.64 -1.34 -0.72
C ASP A 448 -23.49 -1.26 0.56
N SER A 449 -23.59 -2.40 1.25
CA SER A 449 -24.13 -2.50 2.61
C SER A 449 -23.19 -3.37 3.43
N GLU A 450 -22.67 -2.85 4.53
CA GLU A 450 -21.74 -3.52 5.42
C GLU A 450 -22.26 -3.50 6.84
N ASP A 451 -22.41 -4.68 7.44
CA ASP A 451 -22.72 -4.89 8.84
C ASP A 451 -21.45 -5.20 9.61
N ARG A 452 -21.20 -4.46 10.69
CA ARG A 452 -20.03 -4.61 11.56
C ARG A 452 -20.46 -4.93 12.98
N GLU A 453 -19.82 -5.93 13.56
CA GLU A 453 -19.92 -6.27 14.97
C GLU A 453 -18.52 -6.23 15.60
N ASN A 454 -18.43 -5.75 16.85
CA ASN A 454 -17.20 -5.79 17.63
C ASN A 454 -17.50 -6.23 19.06
N VAL A 455 -16.81 -7.26 19.50
CA VAL A 455 -16.91 -7.83 20.85
C VAL A 455 -15.63 -7.52 21.62
N ASN A 456 -15.75 -6.90 22.79
CA ASN A 456 -14.61 -6.65 23.67
C ASN A 456 -14.08 -7.96 24.27
N THR A 457 -12.82 -8.30 24.00
CA THR A 457 -12.18 -9.56 24.44
C THR A 457 -11.26 -9.41 25.64
N VAL A 458 -11.04 -8.17 26.12
CA VAL A 458 -10.16 -7.87 27.26
C VAL A 458 -10.95 -7.18 28.36
N PRO A 459 -10.96 -7.70 29.60
CA PRO A 459 -11.53 -6.99 30.74
C PRO A 459 -10.60 -5.83 31.12
N GLY A 460 -11.09 -4.62 31.15
CA GLY A 460 -10.28 -3.48 31.57
C GLY A 460 -10.86 -2.14 31.16
N GLY A 461 -10.44 -1.09 31.85
CA GLY A 461 -10.88 0.27 31.62
C GLY A 461 -12.24 0.62 32.22
N VAL A 462 -12.52 1.91 32.27
CA VAL A 462 -13.77 2.46 32.74
C VAL A 462 -14.87 2.15 31.71
N ASN A 463 -15.86 1.36 32.08
CA ASN A 463 -17.00 0.97 31.23
C ASN A 463 -16.68 0.04 30.04
N ALA A 464 -15.69 -0.83 30.18
CA ALA A 464 -15.32 -1.79 29.14
C ALA A 464 -15.51 -3.26 29.61
N PRO A 465 -16.75 -3.75 29.80
CA PRO A 465 -16.99 -5.11 30.27
C PRO A 465 -16.60 -6.13 29.18
N LEU A 466 -16.03 -7.25 29.63
CA LEU A 466 -15.73 -8.39 28.77
C LEU A 466 -17.00 -8.90 28.08
N GLY A 467 -16.95 -9.19 26.79
CA GLY A 467 -18.07 -9.68 26.00
C GLY A 467 -19.09 -8.59 25.61
N PHE A 468 -18.82 -7.32 25.89
CA PHE A 468 -19.68 -6.23 25.43
C PHE A 468 -19.61 -6.13 23.90
N THR A 469 -20.78 -6.21 23.28
CA THR A 469 -20.92 -6.19 21.82
C THR A 469 -21.44 -4.86 21.33
N ARG A 470 -20.84 -4.35 20.25
CA ARG A 470 -21.27 -3.15 19.52
C ARG A 470 -21.55 -3.53 18.08
N THR A 471 -22.57 -2.96 17.48
CA THR A 471 -22.93 -3.19 16.08
C THR A 471 -23.13 -1.88 15.36
N ALA A 472 -22.85 -1.85 14.07
CA ALA A 472 -23.12 -0.74 13.17
C ALA A 472 -23.33 -1.23 11.75
N THR A 473 -24.20 -0.55 11.00
CA THR A 473 -24.43 -0.81 9.58
C THR A 473 -24.04 0.42 8.79
N PHE A 474 -23.23 0.25 7.75
CA PHE A 474 -22.80 1.30 6.83
C PHE A 474 -23.30 1.01 5.43
N GLN A 475 -23.99 2.00 4.83
CA GLN A 475 -24.56 1.85 3.49
C GLN A 475 -24.23 3.05 2.63
N ARG A 476 -23.84 2.82 1.37
CA ARG A 476 -23.50 3.90 0.46
C ARG A 476 -23.78 3.53 -0.99
N ALA A 477 -24.39 4.46 -1.70
CA ALA A 477 -24.39 4.46 -3.16
C ALA A 477 -23.21 5.28 -3.67
N GLN A 478 -22.40 4.74 -4.56
CA GLN A 478 -21.17 5.33 -5.07
C GLN A 478 -21.30 5.53 -6.58
N PRO A 479 -21.73 6.73 -7.03
CA PRO A 479 -21.84 7.05 -8.45
C PRO A 479 -20.49 7.43 -9.05
N ARG A 480 -20.37 7.23 -10.37
CA ARG A 480 -19.31 7.79 -11.20
C ARG A 480 -19.87 8.13 -12.57
N ILE A 481 -19.45 9.26 -13.13
CA ILE A 481 -19.79 9.69 -14.47
C ILE A 481 -18.52 10.18 -15.14
N SER A 482 -18.28 9.74 -16.38
CA SER A 482 -17.10 10.16 -17.13
C SER A 482 -17.50 10.50 -18.58
N LEU A 483 -16.77 11.47 -19.13
CA LEU A 483 -16.79 11.85 -20.54
C LEU A 483 -15.39 11.62 -21.09
N LEU A 484 -15.29 10.99 -22.25
CA LEU A 484 -14.05 10.83 -23.00
C LEU A 484 -14.25 11.43 -24.40
N TYR A 485 -13.44 12.41 -24.74
CA TYR A 485 -13.42 13.03 -26.05
C TYR A 485 -12.11 12.74 -26.77
N LYS A 486 -12.16 11.93 -27.81
CA LYS A 486 -11.07 11.61 -28.72
C LYS A 486 -10.91 12.77 -29.69
N ALA A 487 -10.19 13.82 -29.28
CA ALA A 487 -10.03 15.06 -30.05
C ALA A 487 -9.30 14.82 -31.37
N THR A 488 -8.30 13.96 -31.34
CA THR A 488 -7.55 13.43 -32.52
C THR A 488 -7.15 11.99 -32.25
N GLU A 489 -6.53 11.32 -33.19
CA GLU A 489 -5.94 9.98 -32.98
C GLU A 489 -4.88 9.95 -31.88
N ASN A 490 -4.27 11.10 -31.58
CA ASN A 490 -3.16 11.25 -30.65
C ASN A 490 -3.53 11.98 -29.34
N ILE A 491 -4.77 12.52 -29.22
CA ILE A 491 -5.16 13.36 -28.08
C ILE A 491 -6.53 12.93 -27.59
N ASN A 492 -6.60 12.44 -26.38
CA ASN A 492 -7.81 12.16 -25.64
C ASN A 492 -7.95 13.12 -24.46
N ILE A 493 -9.12 13.73 -24.32
CA ILE A 493 -9.48 14.60 -23.19
C ILE A 493 -10.60 13.92 -22.42
N TYR A 494 -10.51 13.91 -21.11
CA TYR A 494 -11.56 13.34 -20.28
C TYR A 494 -11.97 14.28 -19.15
N ALA A 495 -13.19 14.09 -18.67
CA ALA A 495 -13.66 14.68 -17.43
C ALA A 495 -14.42 13.61 -16.64
N THR A 496 -14.19 13.55 -15.35
CA THR A 496 -14.83 12.55 -14.48
C THR A 496 -15.29 13.16 -13.16
N TYR A 497 -16.40 12.68 -12.66
CA TYR A 497 -16.86 12.81 -11.30
C TYR A 497 -16.98 11.43 -10.69
N GLY A 498 -16.52 11.24 -9.46
CA GLY A 498 -16.64 9.97 -8.77
C GLY A 498 -16.69 10.13 -7.24
N GLU A 499 -17.35 9.19 -6.59
CA GLU A 499 -17.40 9.08 -5.14
C GLU A 499 -16.72 7.80 -4.66
N GLY A 500 -16.18 7.88 -3.44
CA GLY A 500 -15.59 6.75 -2.71
C GLY A 500 -16.08 6.73 -1.27
N PHE A 501 -15.97 5.56 -0.64
CA PHE A 501 -16.50 5.29 0.67
C PHE A 501 -15.59 4.30 1.42
N ARG A 502 -15.32 4.61 2.69
CA ARG A 502 -14.71 3.70 3.67
C ARG A 502 -15.61 3.65 4.89
N SER A 503 -15.97 2.46 5.34
CA SER A 503 -16.84 2.28 6.50
C SER A 503 -16.22 2.85 7.76
N GLY A 504 -17.05 3.33 8.67
CA GLY A 504 -16.66 3.63 10.04
C GLY A 504 -16.38 2.37 10.86
N GLY A 505 -16.14 2.53 12.14
CA GLY A 505 -15.77 1.39 12.98
C GLY A 505 -15.78 1.69 14.47
N PHE A 506 -15.02 0.89 15.19
CA PHE A 506 -14.96 0.89 16.63
C PHE A 506 -13.54 1.10 17.13
N ASN A 507 -13.32 2.14 17.92
CA ASN A 507 -12.13 2.28 18.74
C ASN A 507 -12.19 1.26 19.90
N ALA A 508 -11.06 1.01 20.56
CA ALA A 508 -11.05 0.20 21.76
C ALA A 508 -12.09 0.73 22.75
N LEU A 509 -12.90 -0.18 23.29
CA LEU A 509 -14.01 0.20 24.18
C LEU A 509 -13.48 0.93 25.42
N GLY A 510 -14.08 2.07 25.74
CA GLY A 510 -13.67 2.93 26.84
C GLY A 510 -12.57 3.93 26.49
N SER A 511 -12.10 4.00 25.24
CA SER A 511 -11.07 4.96 24.79
C SER A 511 -11.43 6.38 25.16
N ARG A 512 -12.66 6.81 24.91
CA ARG A 512 -13.12 8.16 25.29
C ARG A 512 -12.97 8.42 26.79
N ALA A 513 -13.44 7.50 27.62
CA ALA A 513 -13.45 7.68 29.07
C ALA A 513 -12.05 7.74 29.66
N ILE A 514 -11.12 6.90 29.17
CA ILE A 514 -9.74 6.88 29.64
C ILE A 514 -8.96 8.13 29.19
N ILE A 515 -9.16 8.57 27.94
CA ILE A 515 -8.54 9.80 27.43
C ILE A 515 -9.05 11.01 28.23
N GLN A 516 -10.35 11.13 28.47
CA GLN A 516 -10.91 12.20 29.29
C GLN A 516 -10.35 12.23 30.71
N SER A 517 -10.08 11.08 31.27
CA SER A 517 -9.56 10.95 32.63
C SER A 517 -8.08 11.26 32.77
N LEU A 518 -7.26 10.92 31.76
CA LEU A 518 -5.81 10.89 31.89
C LEU A 518 -5.09 11.89 30.98
N ASP A 519 -5.59 12.14 29.76
CA ASP A 519 -4.89 12.98 28.76
C ASP A 519 -5.59 14.32 28.52
N ASP A 520 -6.84 14.28 28.08
CA ASP A 520 -7.58 15.45 27.63
C ASP A 520 -9.05 15.39 28.09
N PRO A 521 -9.42 16.12 29.16
CA PRO A 521 -10.79 16.14 29.64
C PRO A 521 -11.80 16.74 28.65
N THR A 522 -11.31 17.42 27.60
CA THR A 522 -12.14 18.03 26.57
C THR A 522 -12.25 17.21 25.30
N THR A 523 -11.62 16.05 25.25
CA THR A 523 -11.56 15.22 24.05
C THR A 523 -12.93 14.92 23.45
N THR A 524 -13.02 15.01 22.13
CA THR A 524 -14.21 14.62 21.35
C THR A 524 -14.13 13.22 20.79
N VAL A 525 -13.03 12.48 21.05
CA VAL A 525 -12.88 11.08 20.64
C VAL A 525 -14.12 10.28 21.06
N GLN A 526 -14.60 9.45 20.13
CA GLN A 526 -15.73 8.56 20.38
C GLN A 526 -15.24 7.10 20.37
N ASP A 527 -15.93 6.22 21.08
CA ASP A 527 -15.68 4.78 21.01
C ASP A 527 -16.13 4.18 19.66
N ASN A 528 -17.02 4.85 18.94
CA ASN A 528 -17.42 4.53 17.57
C ASN A 528 -17.11 5.73 16.67
N PHE A 529 -16.69 5.48 15.44
CA PHE A 529 -16.45 6.54 14.45
C PHE A 529 -17.22 6.29 13.15
N GLY A 530 -17.59 7.38 12.48
CA GLY A 530 -18.38 7.37 11.25
C GLY A 530 -17.61 6.94 10.01
N ALA A 531 -18.34 6.73 8.92
CA ALA A 531 -17.75 6.44 7.61
C ALA A 531 -17.08 7.69 7.02
N GLU A 532 -15.95 7.48 6.35
CA GLU A 532 -15.27 8.47 5.51
C GLU A 532 -15.82 8.40 4.10
N THR A 533 -16.04 9.56 3.48
CA THR A 533 -16.47 9.66 2.09
C THR A 533 -15.63 10.68 1.33
N SER A 534 -15.41 10.43 0.05
CA SER A 534 -14.78 11.38 -0.86
C SER A 534 -15.62 11.63 -2.08
N SER A 535 -15.58 12.85 -2.59
CA SER A 535 -16.13 13.23 -3.89
C SER A 535 -15.10 14.01 -4.67
N SER A 536 -14.85 13.64 -5.93
CA SER A 536 -13.78 14.22 -6.74
C SER A 536 -14.25 14.58 -8.13
N TYR A 537 -13.80 15.73 -8.59
CA TYR A 537 -13.87 16.18 -9.99
C TYR A 537 -12.46 16.15 -10.56
N GLU A 538 -12.33 15.61 -11.76
CA GLU A 538 -11.05 15.54 -12.47
C GLU A 538 -11.25 15.87 -13.94
N ILE A 539 -10.30 16.61 -14.53
CA ILE A 539 -10.17 16.83 -15.95
C ILE A 539 -8.74 16.48 -16.33
N GLY A 540 -8.57 15.70 -17.39
CA GLY A 540 -7.24 15.31 -17.85
C GLY A 540 -7.15 15.18 -19.36
N VAL A 541 -5.90 15.10 -19.81
CA VAL A 541 -5.52 14.88 -21.20
C VAL A 541 -4.50 13.78 -21.26
N LYS A 542 -4.65 12.88 -22.23
CA LYS A 542 -3.72 11.80 -22.54
C LYS A 542 -3.32 11.91 -23.99
N THR A 543 -2.00 11.91 -24.25
CA THR A 543 -1.50 12.16 -25.59
C THR A 543 -0.38 11.20 -25.97
N THR A 544 -0.27 10.93 -27.26
CA THR A 544 0.88 10.23 -27.85
C THR A 544 1.23 10.92 -29.16
N PHE A 545 2.53 11.16 -29.38
CA PHE A 545 3.04 11.83 -30.59
C PHE A 545 4.21 11.05 -31.17
N PHE A 546 4.53 11.34 -32.45
CA PHE A 546 5.71 10.80 -33.15
C PHE A 546 5.75 9.27 -33.15
N ASP A 547 4.65 8.63 -33.56
CA ASP A 547 4.49 7.17 -33.56
C ASP A 547 4.79 6.55 -32.20
N ARG A 548 4.15 7.12 -31.14
CA ARG A 548 4.27 6.74 -29.73
C ARG A 548 5.64 7.00 -29.07
N ARG A 549 6.56 7.69 -29.75
CA ARG A 549 7.86 8.05 -29.16
C ARG A 549 7.76 9.09 -28.05
N LEU A 550 6.63 9.81 -27.94
CA LEU A 550 6.38 10.77 -26.88
C LEU A 550 4.97 10.59 -26.34
N THR A 551 4.87 10.23 -25.08
CA THR A 551 3.63 10.21 -24.31
C THR A 551 3.64 11.35 -23.29
N LEU A 552 2.57 12.12 -23.23
CA LEU A 552 2.37 13.20 -22.23
C LEU A 552 0.96 13.06 -21.66
N ASN A 553 0.85 12.97 -20.36
CA ASN A 553 -0.42 12.95 -19.64
C ASN A 553 -0.44 14.06 -18.61
N ALA A 554 -1.60 14.70 -18.43
CA ALA A 554 -1.78 15.69 -17.40
C ALA A 554 -3.21 15.64 -16.85
N SER A 555 -3.38 15.92 -15.58
CA SER A 555 -4.68 16.06 -14.94
C SER A 555 -4.68 17.13 -13.86
N ILE A 556 -5.85 17.71 -13.63
CA ILE A 556 -6.17 18.55 -12.47
C ILE A 556 -7.37 17.98 -11.75
N PHE A 557 -7.37 18.05 -10.44
CA PHE A 557 -8.44 17.49 -9.63
C PHE A 557 -8.77 18.35 -8.42
N SER A 558 -10.00 18.21 -7.95
CA SER A 558 -10.49 18.77 -6.68
C SER A 558 -11.32 17.71 -5.97
N THR A 559 -10.93 17.39 -4.75
CA THR A 559 -11.56 16.35 -3.93
C THR A 559 -11.97 16.95 -2.60
N ASN A 560 -13.21 16.68 -2.18
CA ASN A 560 -13.69 16.93 -0.83
C ASN A 560 -13.79 15.60 -0.09
N VAL A 561 -13.23 15.55 1.14
CA VAL A 561 -13.26 14.39 2.03
C VAL A 561 -14.03 14.75 3.28
N GLU A 562 -15.12 14.05 3.55
CA GLU A 562 -15.91 14.19 4.77
C GLU A 562 -15.60 13.08 5.75
N ASN A 563 -15.51 13.43 7.03
CA ASN A 563 -15.16 12.53 8.13
C ASN A 563 -13.83 11.80 7.89
N ALA A 564 -12.80 12.52 7.45
CA ALA A 564 -11.49 11.93 7.20
C ALA A 564 -10.96 11.22 8.45
N HIS A 565 -10.57 9.96 8.29
CA HIS A 565 -10.05 9.15 9.39
C HIS A 565 -8.60 9.54 9.68
N PHE A 566 -8.30 9.81 10.94
CA PHE A 566 -6.98 10.20 11.39
C PHE A 566 -6.58 9.47 12.68
N PHE A 567 -5.40 8.89 12.72
CA PHE A 567 -4.86 8.23 13.91
C PHE A 567 -4.32 9.27 14.90
N ARG A 568 -4.67 9.12 16.18
CA ARG A 568 -4.04 9.89 17.27
C ARG A 568 -3.51 8.94 18.34
N PHE A 569 -2.34 9.29 18.86
CA PHE A 569 -1.78 8.62 20.01
C PHE A 569 -1.89 9.50 21.25
N PHE A 570 -2.42 8.96 22.34
CA PHE A 570 -2.57 9.63 23.63
C PHE A 570 -1.59 9.01 24.62
N PRO A 571 -0.52 9.72 24.99
CA PRO A 571 0.64 9.11 25.63
C PRO A 571 0.43 8.68 27.09
N VAL A 572 -0.54 9.25 27.81
CA VAL A 572 -0.80 8.86 29.21
C VAL A 572 -1.69 7.64 29.32
N SER A 573 -2.78 7.66 28.56
CA SER A 573 -3.72 6.53 28.51
C SER A 573 -3.26 5.41 27.59
N LEU A 574 -2.26 5.68 26.72
CA LEU A 574 -1.80 4.82 25.63
C LEU A 574 -2.88 4.50 24.60
N ALA A 575 -3.93 5.28 24.61
CA ALA A 575 -5.02 5.11 23.67
C ALA A 575 -4.57 5.46 22.25
N ARG A 576 -5.03 4.67 21.29
CA ARG A 576 -4.71 4.76 19.86
C ARG A 576 -5.99 4.83 19.02
N PRO A 577 -6.86 5.82 19.26
CA PRO A 577 -8.11 5.90 18.54
C PRO A 577 -7.90 6.42 17.12
N ILE A 578 -8.80 5.99 16.25
CA ILE A 578 -9.13 6.72 15.04
C ILE A 578 -10.03 7.90 15.45
N THR A 579 -9.62 9.08 15.05
CA THR A 579 -10.37 10.33 15.20
C THR A 579 -10.91 10.77 13.86
N ILE A 580 -11.89 11.66 13.87
CA ILE A 580 -12.52 12.19 12.67
C ILE A 580 -12.07 13.64 12.48
N VAL A 581 -11.65 13.98 11.25
CA VAL A 581 -11.56 15.35 10.74
C VAL A 581 -12.82 15.58 9.91
N ASP A 582 -13.64 16.54 10.30
CA ASP A 582 -14.98 16.71 9.73
C ASP A 582 -14.95 16.97 8.23
N GLU A 583 -14.04 17.82 7.76
CA GLU A 583 -13.95 18.18 6.34
C GLU A 583 -12.50 18.53 5.94
N ASN A 584 -12.05 17.99 4.82
CA ASN A 584 -10.75 18.26 4.22
C ASN A 584 -10.90 18.48 2.71
N GLU A 585 -10.43 19.63 2.23
CA GLU A 585 -10.40 19.96 0.79
C GLU A 585 -9.01 19.67 0.23
N ILE A 586 -8.97 19.03 -0.94
CA ILE A 586 -7.73 18.64 -1.63
C ILE A 586 -7.80 19.14 -3.06
N LYS A 587 -6.81 19.90 -3.49
CA LYS A 587 -6.64 20.36 -4.89
C LYS A 587 -5.27 19.96 -5.38
N GLY A 588 -5.18 19.53 -6.63
CA GLY A 588 -3.89 19.12 -7.17
C GLY A 588 -3.83 19.06 -8.67
N ALA A 589 -2.61 18.89 -9.14
CA ALA A 589 -2.29 18.67 -10.53
C ALA A 589 -1.25 17.56 -10.66
N GLU A 590 -1.31 16.84 -11.75
CA GLU A 590 -0.37 15.76 -12.08
C GLU A 590 0.06 15.90 -13.53
N PHE A 591 1.30 15.53 -13.78
CA PHE A 591 1.87 15.43 -15.10
C PHE A 591 2.81 14.24 -15.13
N ASP A 592 2.79 13.48 -16.21
CA ASP A 592 3.77 12.44 -16.49
C ASP A 592 4.13 12.42 -17.99
N PHE A 593 5.35 12.00 -18.28
CA PHE A 593 5.82 11.86 -19.65
C PHE A 593 6.81 10.71 -19.82
N GLN A 594 6.83 10.18 -21.04
CA GLN A 594 7.88 9.29 -21.51
C GLN A 594 8.28 9.71 -22.93
N ALA A 595 9.58 9.88 -23.16
CA ALA A 595 10.13 10.32 -24.44
C ALA A 595 11.26 9.39 -24.87
N ARG A 596 11.05 8.67 -25.96
CA ARG A 596 12.11 7.91 -26.67
C ARG A 596 12.86 8.87 -27.60
N VAL A 597 13.89 9.50 -27.04
CA VAL A 597 14.64 10.57 -27.71
C VAL A 597 15.43 10.02 -28.91
N THR A 598 16.08 8.86 -28.72
CA THR A 598 16.69 8.03 -29.77
C THR A 598 16.17 6.60 -29.62
N ASP A 599 16.64 5.67 -30.42
CA ASP A 599 16.27 4.26 -30.25
C ASP A 599 16.92 3.66 -29.00
N GLU A 600 18.00 4.27 -28.50
CA GLU A 600 18.74 3.84 -27.32
C GLU A 600 18.36 4.64 -26.06
N LEU A 601 17.91 5.90 -26.20
CA LEU A 601 17.69 6.79 -25.05
C LEU A 601 16.21 7.08 -24.84
N THR A 602 15.71 6.65 -23.69
CA THR A 602 14.38 7.01 -23.16
C THR A 602 14.53 7.92 -21.93
N ILE A 603 13.85 9.06 -21.92
CA ILE A 603 13.70 9.94 -20.76
C ILE A 603 12.26 9.87 -20.29
N PHE A 604 12.07 9.74 -19.01
CA PHE A 604 10.74 9.66 -18.42
C PHE A 604 10.67 10.48 -17.13
N GLY A 605 9.47 10.84 -16.72
CA GLY A 605 9.31 11.57 -15.49
C GLY A 605 7.86 11.89 -15.18
N GLY A 606 7.66 12.46 -14.01
CA GLY A 606 6.36 12.89 -13.55
C GLY A 606 6.49 13.92 -12.44
N ALA A 607 5.45 14.71 -12.27
CA ALA A 607 5.32 15.65 -11.17
C ALA A 607 3.90 15.66 -10.65
N GLY A 608 3.76 15.73 -9.35
CA GLY A 608 2.50 15.95 -8.67
C GLY A 608 2.62 17.11 -7.71
N VAL A 609 1.63 17.98 -7.66
CA VAL A 609 1.49 19.04 -6.65
C VAL A 609 0.13 18.90 -5.99
N ILE A 610 0.11 19.04 -4.67
CA ILE A 610 -1.09 18.89 -3.87
C ILE A 610 -1.17 20.00 -2.83
N ASP A 611 -2.34 20.60 -2.74
CA ASP A 611 -2.73 21.49 -1.65
C ASP A 611 -3.87 20.84 -0.86
N THR A 612 -3.65 20.62 0.43
CA THR A 612 -4.66 20.08 1.36
C THR A 612 -5.00 21.12 2.39
N GLU A 613 -6.28 21.27 2.72
CA GLU A 613 -6.73 22.19 3.76
C GLU A 613 -7.83 21.54 4.61
N ILE A 614 -7.62 21.50 5.92
CA ILE A 614 -8.65 21.13 6.87
C ILE A 614 -9.63 22.30 6.96
N THR A 615 -10.84 22.14 6.40
CA THR A 615 -11.85 23.20 6.35
C THR A 615 -12.79 23.18 7.54
N ALA A 616 -12.98 22.01 8.16
CA ALA A 616 -13.74 21.85 9.40
C ALA A 616 -13.17 20.75 10.30
N ASN A 617 -13.07 21.02 11.59
CA ASN A 617 -12.69 20.03 12.59
C ASN A 617 -13.19 20.46 13.98
N ALA A 618 -14.36 20.02 14.39
CA ALA A 618 -14.94 20.31 15.69
C ALA A 618 -14.13 19.68 16.84
N GLY A 619 -13.46 18.56 16.56
CA GLY A 619 -12.62 17.86 17.53
C GLY A 619 -11.29 18.53 17.83
N GLU A 620 -10.77 19.30 16.89
CA GLU A 620 -9.51 20.06 17.01
C GLU A 620 -9.59 21.36 16.21
N PRO A 621 -10.31 22.39 16.71
CA PRO A 621 -10.53 23.63 15.96
C PRO A 621 -9.26 24.35 15.56
N THR A 622 -8.14 24.14 16.25
CA THR A 622 -6.83 24.73 15.94
C THR A 622 -6.20 24.15 14.68
N SER A 623 -6.71 23.05 14.18
CA SER A 623 -6.27 22.43 12.92
C SER A 623 -6.94 23.03 11.68
N VAL A 624 -8.00 23.83 11.84
CA VAL A 624 -8.69 24.45 10.69
C VAL A 624 -7.75 25.45 9.99
N GLY A 625 -7.70 25.38 8.66
CA GLY A 625 -6.77 26.12 7.81
C GLY A 625 -5.36 25.52 7.77
N LYS A 626 -5.13 24.33 8.33
CA LYS A 626 -3.85 23.62 8.30
C LYS A 626 -3.83 22.56 7.19
N LYS A 627 -2.60 22.16 6.82
CA LYS A 627 -2.36 21.05 5.90
C LYS A 627 -2.75 19.73 6.55
N PHE A 628 -3.32 18.82 5.75
CA PHE A 628 -3.58 17.48 6.23
C PHE A 628 -2.26 16.69 6.31
N PRO A 629 -1.97 15.98 7.42
CA PRO A 629 -0.72 15.28 7.63
C PRO A 629 -0.44 14.16 6.63
N PHE A 630 0.81 13.72 6.56
CA PHE A 630 1.31 12.61 5.73
C PHE A 630 1.18 12.83 4.22
N THR A 631 0.89 14.06 3.80
CA THR A 631 0.76 14.44 2.39
C THR A 631 1.88 15.38 2.02
N PRO A 632 2.85 14.97 1.20
CA PRO A 632 3.83 15.87 0.62
C PRO A 632 3.14 16.92 -0.25
N ASP A 633 3.60 18.18 -0.19
CA ASP A 633 3.05 19.25 -1.02
C ASP A 633 3.37 19.09 -2.51
N HIS A 634 4.45 18.34 -2.82
CA HIS A 634 4.78 17.93 -4.18
C HIS A 634 5.61 16.63 -4.18
N ASN A 635 5.63 15.96 -5.33
CA ASN A 635 6.63 14.96 -5.65
C ASN A 635 7.02 15.07 -7.13
N ILE A 636 8.30 14.87 -7.41
CA ILE A 636 8.87 14.96 -8.74
C ILE A 636 9.72 13.73 -9.00
N LEU A 637 9.55 13.14 -10.15
CA LEU A 637 10.37 12.05 -10.69
C LEU A 637 11.01 12.52 -11.99
N LEU A 638 12.29 12.29 -12.18
CA LEU A 638 12.97 12.40 -13.46
C LEU A 638 13.93 11.23 -13.62
N GLY A 639 13.82 10.53 -14.74
CA GLY A 639 14.68 9.39 -15.03
C GLY A 639 15.13 9.34 -16.49
N ALA A 640 16.20 8.61 -16.71
CA ALA A 640 16.71 8.31 -18.04
C ALA A 640 17.20 6.87 -18.11
N GLN A 641 16.91 6.21 -19.20
CA GLN A 641 17.38 4.85 -19.50
C GLN A 641 18.08 4.87 -20.86
N TYR A 642 19.30 4.37 -20.89
CA TYR A 642 20.09 4.18 -22.11
C TYR A 642 20.32 2.70 -22.32
N THR A 643 19.87 2.18 -23.47
CA THR A 643 20.00 0.77 -23.84
C THR A 643 20.79 0.67 -25.13
N THR A 644 21.86 -0.10 -25.15
CA THR A 644 22.67 -0.28 -26.36
C THR A 644 23.31 -1.65 -26.38
N GLN A 645 23.48 -2.21 -27.55
CA GLN A 645 24.23 -3.46 -27.72
C GLN A 645 25.71 -3.23 -27.41
N VAL A 646 26.22 -3.93 -26.36
CA VAL A 646 27.63 -3.82 -25.94
C VAL A 646 28.50 -4.96 -26.45
N MET A 647 27.88 -6.10 -26.73
CA MET A 647 28.50 -7.28 -27.36
C MET A 647 27.46 -7.97 -28.23
N ASP A 648 27.91 -8.89 -29.08
CA ASP A 648 26.99 -9.68 -29.92
C ASP A 648 26.04 -10.49 -29.05
N GLY A 649 24.71 -10.22 -29.16
CA GLY A 649 23.67 -10.83 -28.36
C GLY A 649 23.63 -10.39 -26.89
N VAL A 650 24.26 -9.26 -26.50
CA VAL A 650 24.20 -8.71 -25.15
C VAL A 650 23.92 -7.21 -25.19
N ASP A 651 22.83 -6.80 -24.56
CA ASP A 651 22.47 -5.40 -24.36
C ASP A 651 23.00 -4.89 -23.03
N GLY A 652 23.51 -3.66 -23.02
CA GLY A 652 23.83 -2.90 -21.82
C GLY A 652 22.73 -1.88 -21.56
N ILE A 653 22.20 -1.88 -20.34
CA ILE A 653 21.15 -0.97 -19.88
C ILE A 653 21.71 -0.13 -18.74
N ALA A 654 21.64 1.19 -18.87
CA ALA A 654 21.98 2.13 -17.79
C ALA A 654 20.75 2.97 -17.47
N ARG A 655 20.27 2.91 -16.22
CA ARG A 655 19.10 3.63 -15.74
C ARG A 655 19.45 4.48 -14.52
N VAL A 656 19.06 5.74 -14.56
CA VAL A 656 19.19 6.68 -13.43
C VAL A 656 17.83 7.30 -13.14
N GLU A 657 17.52 7.47 -11.87
CA GLU A 657 16.28 8.09 -11.39
C GLU A 657 16.59 9.07 -10.29
N TRP A 658 15.97 10.24 -10.33
CA TRP A 658 15.94 11.23 -9.28
C TRP A 658 14.48 11.40 -8.81
N ASN A 659 14.27 11.23 -7.52
CA ASN A 659 12.98 11.36 -6.87
C ASN A 659 13.07 12.44 -5.81
N GLN A 660 12.21 13.45 -5.90
CA GLN A 660 12.06 14.48 -4.87
C GLN A 660 10.68 14.35 -4.22
N THR A 661 10.66 14.30 -2.88
CA THR A 661 9.44 14.35 -2.08
C THR A 661 9.45 15.61 -1.23
N GLY A 662 8.44 16.44 -1.38
CA GLY A 662 8.30 17.74 -0.73
C GLY A 662 8.06 17.69 0.77
N GLU A 663 7.91 18.86 1.37
CA GLU A 663 7.62 19.01 2.80
C GLU A 663 6.40 18.19 3.19
N THR A 664 6.53 17.45 4.30
CA THR A 664 5.48 16.57 4.81
C THR A 664 5.26 16.81 6.30
N TRP A 665 4.07 17.23 6.68
CA TRP A 665 3.67 17.41 8.08
C TRP A 665 3.22 16.07 8.68
N PHE A 666 3.58 15.83 9.95
CA PHE A 666 3.17 14.64 10.69
C PHE A 666 2.13 14.92 11.77
N ASP A 667 1.86 16.19 12.05
CA ASP A 667 0.90 16.65 13.06
C ASP A 667 -0.22 17.47 12.42
N ILE A 668 -1.46 17.19 12.84
CA ILE A 668 -2.68 17.83 12.34
C ILE A 668 -2.74 19.35 12.62
N ARG A 669 -2.00 19.86 13.62
CA ARG A 669 -1.88 21.28 13.95
C ARG A 669 -0.77 21.96 13.16
N ASN A 670 0.02 21.21 12.39
CA ASN A 670 1.25 21.65 11.73
C ASN A 670 2.17 22.37 12.72
N THR A 671 2.42 21.74 13.86
CA THR A 671 3.28 22.27 14.92
C THR A 671 4.70 22.44 14.38
N PRO A 672 5.36 23.59 14.59
CA PRO A 672 6.75 23.77 14.16
C PRO A 672 7.67 22.67 14.68
N GLY A 673 8.52 22.11 13.80
CA GLY A 673 9.40 20.97 14.09
C GLY A 673 8.76 19.60 13.92
N THR A 674 7.49 19.50 13.49
CA THR A 674 6.84 18.24 13.14
C THR A 674 6.71 18.02 11.63
N ALA A 675 7.40 18.80 10.82
CA ALA A 675 7.51 18.62 9.39
C ALA A 675 8.84 17.97 9.02
N ARG A 676 8.81 17.03 8.08
CA ARG A 676 10.00 16.60 7.37
C ARG A 676 10.25 17.57 6.20
N PRO A 677 11.46 18.07 6.01
CA PRO A 677 11.81 18.88 4.85
C PRO A 677 11.76 18.06 3.57
N THR A 678 11.89 18.74 2.43
CA THR A 678 12.06 18.09 1.12
C THR A 678 13.27 17.18 1.14
N ILE A 679 13.13 15.98 0.54
CA ILE A 679 14.18 14.98 0.39
C ILE A 679 14.40 14.65 -1.08
N ASP A 680 15.66 14.35 -1.45
CA ASP A 680 16.11 14.04 -2.80
C ASP A 680 16.80 12.69 -2.81
N LEU A 681 16.24 11.72 -3.52
CA LEU A 681 16.82 10.38 -3.66
C LEU A 681 17.26 10.14 -5.10
N VAL A 682 18.47 9.62 -5.27
CA VAL A 682 19.00 9.23 -6.58
C VAL A 682 19.26 7.74 -6.59
N ASN A 683 18.74 7.05 -7.60
CA ASN A 683 18.95 5.62 -7.81
C ASN A 683 19.67 5.39 -9.14
N LEU A 684 20.54 4.38 -9.19
CA LEU A 684 21.29 3.97 -10.37
C LEU A 684 21.19 2.45 -10.55
N ARG A 685 20.94 2.00 -11.78
CA ARG A 685 21.00 0.58 -12.14
C ARG A 685 21.74 0.40 -13.45
N LEU A 686 22.68 -0.55 -13.49
CA LEU A 686 23.44 -0.94 -14.65
C LEU A 686 23.24 -2.42 -14.89
N SER A 687 22.73 -2.79 -16.06
CA SER A 687 22.44 -4.19 -16.37
C SER A 687 23.09 -4.62 -17.68
N LEU A 688 23.46 -5.91 -17.73
CA LEU A 688 23.81 -6.62 -18.96
C LEU A 688 22.75 -7.70 -19.17
N GLU A 689 22.10 -7.69 -20.32
CA GLU A 689 21.04 -8.60 -20.69
C GLU A 689 21.44 -9.44 -21.91
N GLY A 690 21.61 -10.74 -21.72
CA GLY A 690 21.79 -11.73 -22.79
C GLY A 690 20.50 -12.50 -23.05
N GLU A 691 20.49 -13.42 -24.01
CA GLU A 691 19.30 -14.21 -24.37
C GLU A 691 18.70 -14.98 -23.19
N THR A 692 19.55 -15.51 -22.30
CA THR A 692 19.11 -16.40 -21.20
C THR A 692 19.54 -15.91 -19.83
N TRP A 693 20.17 -14.76 -19.71
CA TRP A 693 20.68 -14.26 -18.45
C TRP A 693 20.65 -12.75 -18.37
N THR A 694 20.49 -12.23 -17.16
CA THR A 694 20.65 -10.80 -16.85
C THR A 694 21.54 -10.67 -15.61
N ALA A 695 22.48 -9.75 -15.65
CA ALA A 695 23.33 -9.38 -14.52
C ALA A 695 23.21 -7.87 -14.28
N SER A 696 22.90 -7.46 -13.05
CA SER A 696 22.69 -6.07 -12.70
C SER A 696 23.51 -5.65 -11.49
N LEU A 697 24.00 -4.41 -11.52
CA LEU A 697 24.52 -3.68 -10.37
C LEU A 697 23.59 -2.51 -10.08
N PHE A 698 23.28 -2.27 -8.84
CA PHE A 698 22.41 -1.15 -8.46
C PHE A 698 22.92 -0.40 -7.25
N SER A 699 22.52 0.86 -7.15
CA SER A 699 22.57 1.66 -5.94
C SER A 699 21.23 2.34 -5.72
N ARG A 700 20.68 2.23 -4.51
CA ARG A 700 19.54 3.03 -4.05
C ARG A 700 20.04 4.09 -3.10
N ASN A 701 19.41 5.27 -3.10
CA ASN A 701 19.87 6.43 -2.33
C ASN A 701 21.38 6.71 -2.53
N LEU A 702 21.82 6.80 -3.78
CA LEU A 702 23.23 6.92 -4.17
C LEU A 702 23.95 8.07 -3.47
N LEU A 703 23.25 9.17 -3.19
CA LEU A 703 23.80 10.37 -2.56
C LEU A 703 23.85 10.29 -1.01
N ASP A 704 23.34 9.19 -0.43
CA ASP A 704 23.32 8.94 1.02
C ASP A 704 22.53 10.00 1.80
N GLU A 705 21.36 10.38 1.24
CA GLU A 705 20.46 11.31 1.92
C GLU A 705 19.95 10.69 3.21
N GLU A 706 20.15 11.38 4.32
CA GLU A 706 19.66 10.97 5.63
C GLU A 706 18.32 11.64 5.95
N TYR A 707 17.29 10.88 6.23
CA TYR A 707 15.96 11.40 6.52
C TYR A 707 15.17 10.49 7.45
N ASN A 708 14.13 11.05 8.07
CA ASN A 708 13.12 10.26 8.77
C ASN A 708 11.91 10.08 7.84
N VAL A 709 11.48 8.83 7.66
CA VAL A 709 10.34 8.50 6.78
C VAL A 709 9.02 8.76 7.47
N ASP A 710 8.99 8.65 8.80
CA ASP A 710 7.79 8.71 9.61
C ASP A 710 8.05 9.36 10.96
N ALA A 711 7.01 9.99 11.52
CA ALA A 711 7.02 10.51 12.88
C ALA A 711 5.64 10.40 13.53
N VAL A 712 5.64 10.12 14.83
CA VAL A 712 4.47 10.22 15.71
C VAL A 712 4.75 11.34 16.71
N PRO A 713 4.34 12.59 16.42
CA PRO A 713 4.49 13.69 17.34
C PRO A 713 3.59 13.52 18.55
N LEU A 714 4.14 13.78 19.75
CA LEU A 714 3.38 13.75 20.99
C LEU A 714 3.08 15.16 21.46
N PRO A 715 1.83 15.45 21.84
CA PRO A 715 1.44 16.80 22.28
C PRO A 715 2.24 17.19 23.53
N ILE A 716 2.82 18.37 23.47
CA ILE A 716 3.63 18.99 24.53
C ILE A 716 2.81 19.29 25.80
N ASP A 717 1.51 19.49 25.62
CA ASP A 717 0.65 20.14 26.63
C ASP A 717 0.44 19.32 27.89
N ALA A 718 0.47 18.01 27.80
CA ALA A 718 0.18 17.13 28.95
C ALA A 718 1.35 17.05 29.95
N PHE A 719 2.62 17.24 29.51
CA PHE A 719 3.79 16.86 30.34
C PHE A 719 4.87 17.95 30.45
N GLY A 720 4.81 18.97 29.60
CA GLY A 720 5.88 19.95 29.51
C GLY A 720 7.20 19.37 28.95
N ILE A 721 7.14 18.20 28.32
CA ILE A 721 8.25 17.55 27.60
C ILE A 721 7.74 17.24 26.20
N ALA A 722 8.41 17.77 25.18
CA ALA A 722 8.16 17.38 23.81
C ALA A 722 9.00 16.15 23.47
N PHE A 723 8.38 15.14 22.91
CA PHE A 723 9.10 14.06 22.28
C PHE A 723 8.33 13.51 21.06
N ASN A 724 9.06 12.95 20.12
CA ASN A 724 8.52 12.31 18.93
C ASN A 724 9.07 10.90 18.85
N PHE A 725 8.29 9.97 18.34
CA PHE A 725 8.80 8.72 17.80
C PHE A 725 9.06 8.91 16.32
N VAL A 726 10.28 8.58 15.86
CA VAL A 726 10.65 8.72 14.45
C VAL A 726 11.15 7.38 13.90
N THR A 727 10.87 7.16 12.63
CA THR A 727 11.38 6.01 11.87
C THR A 727 12.36 6.52 10.82
N ARG A 728 13.57 5.94 10.81
CA ARG A 728 14.63 6.32 9.86
C ARG A 728 14.30 5.85 8.46
N GLY A 729 14.65 6.67 7.49
CA GLY A 729 14.67 6.29 6.09
C GLY A 729 15.85 5.38 5.75
N THR A 730 15.72 4.58 4.71
CA THR A 730 16.76 3.65 4.29
C THR A 730 18.00 4.39 3.80
N PRO A 731 19.21 4.09 4.31
CA PRO A 731 20.46 4.70 3.86
C PRO A 731 20.82 4.25 2.44
N ARG A 732 21.98 4.72 1.93
CA ARG A 732 22.52 4.27 0.65
C ARG A 732 22.74 2.76 0.63
N GLN A 733 22.38 2.15 -0.51
CA GLN A 733 22.52 0.72 -0.77
C GLN A 733 23.33 0.46 -2.03
N PHE A 734 24.12 -0.61 -2.03
CA PHE A 734 24.77 -1.16 -3.20
C PHE A 734 24.49 -2.65 -3.30
N GLY A 735 24.08 -3.11 -4.48
CA GLY A 735 23.79 -4.53 -4.65
C GLY A 735 24.08 -5.03 -6.06
N ALA A 736 24.04 -6.34 -6.19
CA ALA A 736 24.17 -7.06 -7.45
C ALA A 736 23.08 -8.13 -7.55
N GLU A 737 22.57 -8.33 -8.74
CA GLU A 737 21.55 -9.33 -9.05
C GLU A 737 21.95 -10.12 -10.29
N PHE A 738 21.57 -11.39 -10.31
CA PHE A 738 21.74 -12.27 -11.47
C PHE A 738 20.47 -13.09 -11.68
N SER A 739 20.01 -13.18 -12.90
CA SER A 739 18.93 -14.08 -13.29
C SER A 739 19.35 -14.95 -14.45
N TYR A 740 18.84 -16.19 -14.49
CA TYR A 740 19.04 -17.15 -15.57
C TYR A 740 17.72 -17.75 -15.98
N LYS A 741 17.42 -17.65 -17.28
CA LYS A 741 16.21 -18.19 -17.93
C LYS A 741 16.58 -19.45 -18.71
N PHE A 742 15.77 -20.51 -18.61
CA PHE A 742 15.96 -21.80 -19.29
C PHE A 742 14.65 -22.37 -19.83
#